data_cd0c8450a35e6b011ce026ce52987f3e
#
_entry.id   cd0c8450a35e6b011ce026ce52987f3e
#
_cell.length_a   1.000
_cell.length_b   1.000
_cell.length_c   1.000
_cell.angle_alpha   90.00
_cell.angle_beta   90.00
_cell.angle_gamma   90.00
#
_symmetry.space_group_name_H-M   'P 1'
#
loop_
_entity.id
_entity.type
_entity.pdbx_description
1 polymer ?
#
loop_
_entity_poly.entity_id
_entity_poly.type
_entity_poly.pdbx_seq_one_letter_code
_entity_poly.pdbx_strand_id
1 'polypeptide(L)'
;MTEGSIMRKVSAKKLIVPILAAVLLLFSLPVNAAELSQTEQAVSASVTAGASGYVNDDGVNLRSGAGTSYSVVTVMGYKTEFTFDDGTLYNGEWYKITLSDGTKGYIYYEYATAKEVTDTLGTGYINASDVNMRSGAGTDYSVITTLDYGTKITAVSKSGNWYYIELSSGTKGYVYADYVTLNADEPQKSGLSKTSLSMYKGNYSTLYVNGAKGNVNFASSNSNIVSVTSDGLLYAKAAGSAVITARYDGISESCYVTVTSGSYVGISDSAVHINKDKSVFLTTDSYVDWKTSNSNVATVSDGVVYAKSEGTAVISAETSYGAGTCIVTVEKTAPVRFVYATPNSAPLNSLVTLNAITDNTKRGLYFTISNEKESYTLHADSIEKDGDNIIWSAKTVLDTSGTWNYTAYSLAEDENYYRTVEDDAEGEVFVTTSTDTTTAVLGERRASDEIISLIANYEGFLPTVTPDYITGDATLGYGKVVWSGEQFYNNLSKTEAYAYLCQTVNSGGYTSRVNKFMISNNVKCNQQQFDALVCFTYNVGAYALDNDSDLSDTLLNTAYQPALKPSANAQGYVSGDSVNLRSGASTSYSVVSLMSYGTTFTFVDGSLYNDNWYKIKLSDGTVGYIYSDYASVMSASRSLDNVSQSAYAKNFFAYHHAAGDCYEGLLYRRVDEAEIFFYGDYIRDGYENKYGFSYTCARNPSFGL
;
A
#
# COMPACT_ATOMS: atom_id res chain seq x y z
N MET A 1 30.16 8.16 35.31
CA MET A 1 29.10 7.22 35.71
C MET A 1 28.38 6.86 34.46
N THR A 2 28.58 5.67 34.01
CA THR A 2 28.31 5.11 32.71
C THR A 2 26.87 4.54 32.67
N GLU A 3 26.03 5.07 31.82
CA GLU A 3 24.79 4.39 31.45
C GLU A 3 25.04 3.55 30.18
N GLY A 4 25.12 2.23 30.39
CA GLY A 4 25.22 1.26 29.33
C GLY A 4 23.83 0.95 28.73
N SER A 5 23.63 1.34 27.50
CA SER A 5 22.51 0.89 26.68
C SER A 5 22.66 -0.60 26.39
N ILE A 6 21.75 -1.41 26.92
CA ILE A 6 21.65 -2.85 26.62
C ILE A 6 20.90 -2.97 25.29
N MET A 7 21.63 -3.05 24.18
CA MET A 7 21.06 -3.58 22.94
C MET A 7 20.76 -5.07 23.12
N ARG A 8 19.49 -5.43 23.20
CA ARG A 8 19.07 -6.83 23.05
C ARG A 8 19.35 -7.24 21.60
N LYS A 9 20.25 -8.20 21.44
CA LYS A 9 20.41 -8.95 20.19
C LYS A 9 19.11 -9.69 19.90
N VAL A 10 18.28 -9.18 19.01
CA VAL A 10 17.19 -9.92 18.42
C VAL A 10 17.81 -10.73 17.29
N SER A 11 17.81 -12.04 17.44
CA SER A 11 18.30 -12.98 16.43
C SER A 11 17.42 -12.85 15.18
N ALA A 12 18.02 -12.62 14.03
CA ALA A 12 17.38 -12.50 12.72
C ALA A 12 16.51 -13.71 12.29
N LYS A 13 16.50 -14.78 13.08
CA LYS A 13 15.75 -16.03 12.82
C LYS A 13 14.23 -15.95 13.13
N LYS A 14 13.67 -14.81 13.55
CA LYS A 14 12.26 -14.72 13.96
C LYS A 14 11.34 -13.94 13.01
N LEU A 15 11.84 -13.39 11.90
CA LEU A 15 11.09 -12.38 11.13
C LEU A 15 10.34 -12.90 9.87
N ILE A 16 10.39 -14.19 9.55
CA ILE A 16 9.95 -14.68 8.23
C ILE A 16 8.68 -15.54 8.26
N VAL A 17 8.13 -15.87 9.43
CA VAL A 17 7.19 -16.99 9.56
C VAL A 17 5.71 -16.70 9.33
N PRO A 18 5.13 -15.50 9.51
CA PRO A 18 3.67 -15.40 9.59
C PRO A 18 2.93 -15.27 8.26
N ILE A 19 3.55 -14.74 7.20
CA ILE A 19 2.81 -14.37 5.98
C ILE A 19 2.35 -15.60 5.18
N LEU A 20 3.12 -16.70 5.18
CA LEU A 20 2.75 -17.90 4.43
C LEU A 20 1.82 -18.86 5.22
N ALA A 21 1.89 -18.85 6.55
CA ALA A 21 1.05 -19.73 7.38
C ALA A 21 -0.42 -19.30 7.43
N ALA A 22 -0.69 -17.99 7.38
CA ALA A 22 -2.07 -17.48 7.40
C ALA A 22 -2.86 -17.77 6.11
N VAL A 23 -2.20 -17.83 4.96
CA VAL A 23 -2.83 -18.15 3.67
C VAL A 23 -3.10 -19.65 3.50
N LEU A 24 -2.29 -20.53 4.13
CA LEU A 24 -2.47 -21.98 4.04
C LEU A 24 -3.44 -22.55 5.08
N LEU A 25 -3.70 -21.84 6.19
CA LEU A 25 -4.68 -22.27 7.21
C LEU A 25 -6.15 -22.07 6.81
N LEU A 26 -6.44 -21.34 5.74
CA LEU A 26 -7.78 -21.16 5.20
C LEU A 26 -8.26 -22.30 4.29
N PHE A 27 -7.40 -23.27 3.95
CA PHE A 27 -7.76 -24.40 3.05
C PHE A 27 -7.77 -25.78 3.70
N SER A 28 -7.65 -25.93 5.01
CA SER A 28 -7.58 -27.24 5.67
C SER A 28 -8.58 -27.45 6.83
N LEU A 29 -9.80 -26.94 6.71
CA LEU A 29 -10.90 -27.44 7.55
C LEU A 29 -11.61 -28.58 6.82
N PRO A 30 -11.79 -29.76 7.45
CA PRO A 30 -12.56 -30.84 6.85
C PRO A 30 -14.03 -30.42 6.78
N VAL A 31 -14.54 -30.24 5.58
CA VAL A 31 -15.98 -30.10 5.35
C VAL A 31 -16.61 -31.45 5.70
N ASN A 32 -17.39 -31.48 6.77
CA ASN A 32 -18.13 -32.65 7.18
C ASN A 32 -19.26 -32.90 6.16
N ALA A 33 -19.18 -34.00 5.43
CA ALA A 33 -20.09 -34.38 4.36
C ALA A 33 -21.56 -34.62 4.77
N ALA A 34 -21.93 -34.24 6.01
CA ALA A 34 -23.27 -34.46 6.55
C ALA A 34 -24.20 -33.22 6.55
N GLU A 35 -23.72 -32.05 6.10
CA GLU A 35 -24.56 -30.82 6.04
C GLU A 35 -24.87 -30.33 4.60
N LEU A 36 -24.58 -31.12 3.59
CA LEU A 36 -24.89 -30.81 2.18
C LEU A 36 -26.24 -31.35 1.70
N SER A 37 -27.19 -31.61 2.60
CA SER A 37 -28.51 -32.08 2.22
C SER A 37 -29.66 -31.23 2.75
N GLN A 38 -29.53 -29.91 2.81
CA GLN A 38 -30.72 -29.03 2.96
C GLN A 38 -30.53 -27.74 2.22
N THR A 39 -31.49 -27.51 1.29
CA THR A 39 -31.86 -26.25 0.66
C THR A 39 -31.05 -25.77 -0.55
N GLU A 40 -31.02 -26.53 -1.64
CA GLU A 40 -31.35 -25.93 -2.93
C GLU A 40 -32.87 -25.94 -3.10
N GLN A 41 -33.60 -25.16 -2.32
CA GLN A 41 -34.85 -24.61 -2.79
C GLN A 41 -34.50 -23.36 -3.59
N ALA A 42 -34.50 -23.49 -4.89
CA ALA A 42 -34.58 -22.35 -5.80
C ALA A 42 -35.77 -21.48 -5.33
N VAL A 43 -35.45 -20.39 -4.65
CA VAL A 43 -36.38 -19.28 -4.51
C VAL A 43 -36.60 -18.80 -5.93
N SER A 44 -37.77 -19.11 -6.52
CA SER A 44 -38.21 -18.53 -7.76
C SER A 44 -38.39 -17.03 -7.50
N ALA A 45 -37.33 -16.25 -7.74
CA ALA A 45 -37.46 -14.82 -7.86
C ALA A 45 -38.51 -14.61 -8.94
N SER A 46 -39.62 -13.95 -8.62
CA SER A 46 -40.65 -13.61 -9.59
C SER A 46 -40.01 -12.75 -10.67
N VAL A 47 -39.78 -13.35 -11.82
CA VAL A 47 -39.20 -12.64 -12.97
C VAL A 47 -40.24 -11.65 -13.46
N THR A 48 -39.84 -10.40 -13.65
CA THR A 48 -40.76 -9.33 -14.14
C THR A 48 -40.67 -9.18 -15.65
N ALA A 49 -41.72 -8.73 -16.30
CA ALA A 49 -41.72 -8.37 -17.73
C ALA A 49 -40.62 -7.35 -18.02
N GLY A 50 -39.82 -7.62 -19.06
CA GLY A 50 -38.72 -6.75 -19.47
C GLY A 50 -37.40 -6.98 -18.68
N ALA A 51 -37.35 -7.91 -17.72
CA ALA A 51 -36.11 -8.25 -17.03
C ALA A 51 -35.10 -8.87 -17.99
N SER A 52 -33.84 -8.51 -17.86
CA SER A 52 -32.75 -9.14 -18.59
C SER A 52 -32.37 -10.49 -17.95
N GLY A 53 -31.96 -11.44 -18.79
CA GLY A 53 -31.49 -12.74 -18.37
C GLY A 53 -30.39 -13.28 -19.27
N TYR A 54 -29.83 -14.41 -18.91
CA TYR A 54 -28.87 -15.15 -19.72
C TYR A 54 -29.08 -16.64 -19.62
N VAL A 55 -28.65 -17.35 -20.66
CA VAL A 55 -28.65 -18.83 -20.69
C VAL A 55 -27.52 -19.37 -19.84
N ASN A 56 -27.82 -20.26 -18.89
CA ASN A 56 -26.86 -20.75 -17.91
C ASN A 56 -26.20 -22.10 -18.30
N ASP A 57 -26.43 -22.59 -19.54
CA ASP A 57 -25.83 -23.80 -20.06
C ASP A 57 -25.56 -23.69 -21.58
N ASP A 58 -24.77 -24.59 -22.14
CA ASP A 58 -24.49 -24.63 -23.58
C ASP A 58 -25.51 -25.54 -24.34
N GLY A 59 -25.76 -25.18 -25.59
CA GLY A 59 -26.60 -25.98 -26.46
C GLY A 59 -28.09 -25.99 -26.13
N VAL A 60 -28.56 -24.94 -25.44
CA VAL A 60 -29.96 -24.81 -24.99
C VAL A 60 -30.89 -24.45 -26.15
N ASN A 61 -31.93 -25.23 -26.35
CA ASN A 61 -32.91 -25.01 -27.40
C ASN A 61 -33.93 -23.90 -27.06
N LEU A 62 -33.98 -22.84 -27.85
CA LEU A 62 -35.11 -21.91 -27.91
C LEU A 62 -36.20 -22.51 -28.78
N ARG A 63 -37.43 -22.65 -28.28
CA ARG A 63 -38.50 -23.34 -28.97
C ARG A 63 -39.65 -22.39 -29.38
N SER A 64 -40.38 -22.78 -30.40
CA SER A 64 -41.54 -21.99 -30.92
C SER A 64 -42.75 -22.01 -29.98
N GLY A 65 -42.76 -22.84 -28.95
CA GLY A 65 -43.81 -22.93 -27.95
C GLY A 65 -43.33 -23.54 -26.64
N ALA A 66 -44.13 -23.44 -25.59
CA ALA A 66 -43.81 -23.89 -24.24
C ALA A 66 -43.90 -25.40 -24.09
N GLY A 67 -42.87 -26.14 -24.54
CA GLY A 67 -42.78 -27.57 -24.43
C GLY A 67 -41.77 -28.19 -25.41
N THR A 68 -41.27 -29.40 -25.07
CA THR A 68 -40.26 -30.13 -25.86
C THR A 68 -40.78 -30.61 -27.23
N SER A 69 -42.07 -30.73 -27.43
CA SER A 69 -42.71 -31.10 -28.70
C SER A 69 -42.69 -30.00 -29.75
N TYR A 70 -42.46 -28.76 -29.38
CA TYR A 70 -42.38 -27.62 -30.30
C TYR A 70 -41.03 -27.57 -31.02
N SER A 71 -41.03 -27.05 -32.25
CA SER A 71 -39.85 -26.95 -33.08
C SER A 71 -38.80 -26.05 -32.44
N VAL A 72 -37.52 -26.38 -32.64
CA VAL A 72 -36.39 -25.52 -32.20
C VAL A 72 -36.31 -24.33 -33.16
N VAL A 73 -36.35 -23.14 -32.64
CA VAL A 73 -36.14 -21.86 -33.34
C VAL A 73 -34.67 -21.59 -33.55
N THR A 74 -33.89 -21.73 -32.48
CA THR A 74 -32.42 -21.63 -32.49
C THR A 74 -31.83 -22.37 -31.29
N VAL A 75 -30.51 -22.65 -31.33
CA VAL A 75 -29.75 -23.20 -30.21
C VAL A 75 -28.89 -22.09 -29.62
N MET A 76 -28.98 -21.91 -28.31
CA MET A 76 -28.29 -20.84 -27.56
C MET A 76 -27.11 -21.43 -26.79
N GLY A 77 -26.00 -20.71 -26.77
CA GLY A 77 -24.83 -21.05 -25.97
C GLY A 77 -24.89 -20.43 -24.56
N TYR A 78 -23.98 -20.87 -23.69
CA TYR A 78 -23.79 -20.31 -22.34
C TYR A 78 -23.61 -18.79 -22.38
N LYS A 79 -24.27 -18.07 -21.48
CA LYS A 79 -24.34 -16.60 -21.41
C LYS A 79 -24.97 -15.87 -22.60
N THR A 80 -25.70 -16.56 -23.50
CA THR A 80 -26.55 -15.87 -24.47
C THR A 80 -27.55 -15.00 -23.72
N GLU A 81 -27.49 -13.68 -23.93
CA GLU A 81 -28.37 -12.70 -23.28
C GLU A 81 -29.74 -12.63 -23.95
N PHE A 82 -30.76 -12.43 -23.12
CA PHE A 82 -32.15 -12.28 -23.58
C PHE A 82 -32.96 -11.38 -22.61
N THR A 83 -34.16 -11.01 -23.02
CA THR A 83 -35.17 -10.32 -22.21
C THR A 83 -36.36 -11.22 -21.98
N PHE A 84 -36.86 -11.32 -20.76
CA PHE A 84 -38.14 -11.97 -20.47
C PHE A 84 -39.31 -11.12 -20.98
N ASP A 85 -40.15 -11.70 -21.84
CA ASP A 85 -41.24 -10.96 -22.45
C ASP A 85 -42.29 -10.49 -21.42
N ASP A 86 -42.69 -11.37 -20.53
CA ASP A 86 -43.71 -11.08 -19.51
C ASP A 86 -43.44 -11.69 -18.12
N GLY A 87 -42.36 -12.46 -17.96
CA GLY A 87 -42.00 -13.13 -16.73
C GLY A 87 -42.92 -14.28 -16.32
N THR A 88 -43.88 -14.68 -17.16
CA THR A 88 -44.83 -15.74 -16.90
C THR A 88 -44.22 -17.13 -17.19
N LEU A 89 -44.42 -18.08 -16.29
CA LEU A 89 -44.09 -19.49 -16.52
C LEU A 89 -45.25 -20.18 -17.26
N TYR A 90 -45.05 -20.43 -18.55
CA TYR A 90 -45.98 -21.17 -19.39
C TYR A 90 -45.84 -22.70 -19.12
N ASN A 91 -46.98 -23.35 -18.99
CA ASN A 91 -47.04 -24.79 -18.58
C ASN A 91 -46.27 -25.08 -17.29
N GLY A 92 -46.02 -24.08 -16.45
CA GLY A 92 -45.26 -24.21 -15.20
C GLY A 92 -43.76 -24.36 -15.35
N GLU A 93 -43.21 -24.40 -16.57
CA GLU A 93 -41.80 -24.77 -16.84
C GLU A 93 -41.11 -23.91 -17.90
N TRP A 94 -41.78 -23.02 -18.63
CA TRP A 94 -41.19 -22.32 -19.76
C TRP A 94 -41.37 -20.83 -19.67
N TYR A 95 -40.29 -20.07 -19.81
CA TYR A 95 -40.34 -18.60 -20.01
C TYR A 95 -40.40 -18.22 -21.48
N LYS A 96 -41.17 -17.22 -21.80
CA LYS A 96 -41.15 -16.56 -23.11
C LYS A 96 -40.09 -15.49 -23.09
N ILE A 97 -39.15 -15.54 -24.06
CA ILE A 97 -38.00 -14.64 -24.12
C ILE A 97 -37.80 -14.06 -25.52
N THR A 98 -37.11 -12.92 -25.57
CA THR A 98 -36.62 -12.28 -26.79
C THR A 98 -35.12 -12.12 -26.74
N LEU A 99 -34.38 -12.67 -27.73
CA LEU A 99 -32.94 -12.50 -27.90
C LEU A 99 -32.60 -11.08 -28.37
N SER A 100 -31.33 -10.69 -28.30
CA SER A 100 -30.84 -9.37 -28.71
C SER A 100 -31.04 -9.06 -30.20
N ASP A 101 -31.14 -10.08 -31.06
CA ASP A 101 -31.43 -9.98 -32.49
C ASP A 101 -32.92 -9.89 -32.81
N GLY A 102 -33.80 -9.89 -31.79
CA GLY A 102 -35.24 -9.87 -31.91
C GLY A 102 -35.91 -11.24 -32.09
N THR A 103 -35.14 -12.35 -32.10
CA THR A 103 -35.64 -13.71 -32.14
C THR A 103 -36.46 -14.04 -30.91
N LYS A 104 -37.67 -14.52 -31.03
CA LYS A 104 -38.60 -14.84 -29.93
C LYS A 104 -38.83 -16.35 -29.82
N GLY A 105 -39.00 -16.80 -28.60
CA GLY A 105 -39.31 -18.19 -28.32
C GLY A 105 -39.47 -18.49 -26.83
N TYR A 106 -39.44 -19.82 -26.54
CA TYR A 106 -39.62 -20.30 -25.18
C TYR A 106 -38.36 -21.08 -24.74
N ILE A 107 -37.87 -20.73 -23.57
CA ILE A 107 -36.74 -21.38 -22.87
C ILE A 107 -37.26 -22.14 -21.65
N TYR A 108 -36.74 -23.35 -21.39
CA TYR A 108 -37.03 -24.08 -20.18
C TYR A 108 -36.43 -23.36 -18.97
N TYR A 109 -37.20 -23.26 -17.89
CA TYR A 109 -36.89 -22.36 -16.77
C TYR A 109 -35.51 -22.63 -16.11
N GLU A 110 -35.07 -23.89 -16.04
CA GLU A 110 -33.77 -24.25 -15.44
C GLU A 110 -32.58 -23.68 -16.22
N TYR A 111 -32.74 -23.39 -17.51
CA TYR A 111 -31.70 -22.81 -18.36
C TYR A 111 -31.80 -21.28 -18.46
N ALA A 112 -32.75 -20.66 -17.79
CA ALA A 112 -32.97 -19.22 -17.81
C ALA A 112 -32.61 -18.59 -16.46
N THR A 113 -31.48 -17.91 -16.38
CA THR A 113 -31.11 -17.16 -15.19
C THR A 113 -31.46 -15.69 -15.40
N ALA A 114 -32.31 -15.14 -14.52
CA ALA A 114 -32.54 -13.70 -14.48
C ALA A 114 -31.26 -12.99 -14.04
N LYS A 115 -30.88 -11.95 -14.77
CA LYS A 115 -29.78 -11.08 -14.37
C LYS A 115 -30.28 -10.29 -13.16
N GLU A 116 -29.66 -10.48 -12.00
CA GLU A 116 -29.92 -9.58 -10.88
C GLU A 116 -29.59 -8.17 -11.34
N VAL A 117 -30.55 -7.26 -11.23
CA VAL A 117 -30.32 -5.84 -11.47
C VAL A 117 -29.49 -5.34 -10.28
N THR A 118 -28.19 -5.51 -10.37
CA THR A 118 -27.22 -4.96 -9.41
C THR A 118 -26.84 -3.51 -9.74
N ASP A 119 -27.37 -2.95 -10.82
CA ASP A 119 -27.23 -1.53 -11.13
C ASP A 119 -28.23 -0.72 -10.26
N THR A 120 -27.90 -0.62 -8.97
CA THR A 120 -28.49 0.43 -8.15
C THR A 120 -27.93 1.76 -8.66
N LEU A 121 -28.78 2.79 -8.74
CA LEU A 121 -28.36 4.16 -9.09
C LEU A 121 -27.39 4.75 -8.05
N GLY A 122 -27.14 4.03 -6.96
CA GLY A 122 -26.24 4.37 -5.86
C GLY A 122 -26.95 4.35 -4.52
N THR A 123 -26.14 4.46 -3.46
CA THR A 123 -26.63 4.73 -2.11
C THR A 123 -26.76 6.23 -1.89
N GLY A 124 -27.61 6.64 -0.98
CA GLY A 124 -27.80 8.05 -0.66
C GLY A 124 -28.62 8.24 0.61
N TYR A 125 -29.09 9.45 0.81
CA TYR A 125 -29.83 9.84 2.02
C TYR A 125 -31.02 10.73 1.68
N ILE A 126 -32.03 10.69 2.56
CA ILE A 126 -33.13 11.63 2.52
C ILE A 126 -32.65 12.97 3.06
N ASN A 127 -32.84 14.04 2.28
CA ASN A 127 -32.35 15.39 2.56
C ASN A 127 -33.39 16.34 3.19
N ALA A 128 -34.55 15.81 3.62
CA ALA A 128 -35.60 16.54 4.32
C ALA A 128 -36.27 15.65 5.39
N SER A 129 -36.94 16.26 6.37
CA SER A 129 -37.74 15.54 7.36
C SER A 129 -39.18 15.31 6.84
N ASP A 130 -39.84 14.31 7.41
CA ASP A 130 -41.26 13.99 7.10
C ASP A 130 -41.53 13.67 5.63
N VAL A 131 -40.54 13.05 4.95
CA VAL A 131 -40.65 12.68 3.54
C VAL A 131 -41.47 11.41 3.36
N ASN A 132 -42.56 11.49 2.60
CA ASN A 132 -43.40 10.35 2.32
C ASN A 132 -42.75 9.37 1.32
N MET A 133 -42.54 8.12 1.70
CA MET A 133 -42.26 7.00 0.81
C MET A 133 -43.60 6.34 0.41
N ARG A 134 -43.84 6.21 -0.90
CA ARG A 134 -45.14 5.82 -1.46
C ARG A 134 -45.07 4.49 -2.22
N SER A 135 -46.24 3.88 -2.43
CA SER A 135 -46.37 2.60 -3.15
C SER A 135 -46.21 2.75 -4.68
N GLY A 136 -46.17 3.97 -5.23
CA GLY A 136 -45.99 4.25 -6.63
C GLY A 136 -45.41 5.64 -6.88
N ALA A 137 -44.98 5.89 -8.13
CA ALA A 137 -44.32 7.12 -8.58
C ALA A 137 -45.31 8.27 -8.80
N GLY A 138 -45.93 8.78 -7.74
CA GLY A 138 -46.90 9.88 -7.80
C GLY A 138 -47.49 10.20 -6.41
N THR A 139 -48.04 11.40 -6.28
CA THR A 139 -48.65 11.84 -5.01
C THR A 139 -49.97 11.14 -4.68
N ASP A 140 -50.61 10.54 -5.69
CA ASP A 140 -51.90 9.83 -5.56
C ASP A 140 -51.76 8.42 -5.00
N TYR A 141 -50.51 7.91 -4.91
CA TYR A 141 -50.25 6.60 -4.32
C TYR A 141 -50.18 6.66 -2.79
N SER A 142 -50.59 5.57 -2.15
CA SER A 142 -50.58 5.46 -0.69
C SER A 142 -49.19 5.62 -0.09
N VAL A 143 -49.11 6.28 1.07
CA VAL A 143 -47.87 6.37 1.88
C VAL A 143 -47.61 5.03 2.54
N ILE A 144 -46.43 4.47 2.31
CA ILE A 144 -45.93 3.25 2.97
C ILE A 144 -45.38 3.60 4.34
N THR A 145 -44.53 4.62 4.41
CA THR A 145 -43.93 5.17 5.62
C THR A 145 -43.45 6.59 5.39
N THR A 146 -43.17 7.30 6.47
CA THR A 146 -42.57 8.63 6.44
C THR A 146 -41.07 8.46 6.82
N LEU A 147 -40.20 9.15 6.10
CA LEU A 147 -38.76 9.10 6.24
C LEU A 147 -38.24 10.39 6.83
N ASP A 148 -37.32 10.26 7.80
CA ASP A 148 -36.65 11.40 8.41
C ASP A 148 -35.41 11.82 7.63
N TYR A 149 -35.00 13.06 7.85
CA TYR A 149 -33.72 13.59 7.34
C TYR A 149 -32.57 12.65 7.76
N GLY A 150 -31.68 12.34 6.80
CA GLY A 150 -30.54 11.43 7.04
C GLY A 150 -30.89 9.94 6.92
N THR A 151 -32.14 9.57 6.63
CA THR A 151 -32.49 8.16 6.38
C THR A 151 -31.67 7.61 5.19
N LYS A 152 -30.81 6.61 5.45
CA LYS A 152 -30.02 5.95 4.41
C LYS A 152 -30.89 5.13 3.48
N ILE A 153 -30.67 5.29 2.18
CA ILE A 153 -31.41 4.58 1.13
C ILE A 153 -30.48 3.99 0.08
N THR A 154 -30.96 2.96 -0.61
CA THR A 154 -30.39 2.48 -1.87
C THR A 154 -31.37 2.85 -3.00
N ALA A 155 -30.96 3.67 -3.95
CA ALA A 155 -31.77 3.97 -5.12
C ALA A 155 -31.63 2.87 -6.16
N VAL A 156 -32.71 2.17 -6.44
CA VAL A 156 -32.76 1.02 -7.35
C VAL A 156 -33.04 1.48 -8.78
N SER A 157 -33.99 2.39 -8.95
CA SER A 157 -34.37 2.93 -10.29
C SER A 157 -34.98 4.32 -10.18
N LYS A 158 -35.12 5.00 -11.32
CA LYS A 158 -35.79 6.32 -11.42
C LYS A 158 -36.89 6.29 -12.45
N SER A 159 -38.07 6.78 -12.09
CA SER A 159 -39.25 6.94 -12.98
C SER A 159 -39.70 8.38 -12.92
N GLY A 160 -39.45 9.18 -13.97
CA GLY A 160 -39.69 10.61 -13.97
C GLY A 160 -38.96 11.31 -12.82
N ASN A 161 -39.69 12.03 -11.97
CA ASN A 161 -39.16 12.71 -10.78
C ASN A 161 -39.23 11.85 -9.51
N TRP A 162 -39.32 10.54 -9.61
CA TRP A 162 -39.42 9.64 -8.47
C TRP A 162 -38.27 8.59 -8.50
N TYR A 163 -37.59 8.42 -7.37
CA TYR A 163 -36.69 7.29 -7.15
C TYR A 163 -37.43 6.12 -6.53
N TYR A 164 -37.26 4.92 -7.07
CA TYR A 164 -37.60 3.68 -6.38
C TYR A 164 -36.43 3.31 -5.47
N ILE A 165 -36.68 3.32 -4.18
CA ILE A 165 -35.64 3.15 -3.15
C ILE A 165 -35.91 1.92 -2.28
N GLU A 166 -34.83 1.42 -1.68
CA GLU A 166 -34.85 0.37 -0.67
C GLU A 166 -34.21 0.90 0.63
N LEU A 167 -34.86 0.69 1.75
CA LEU A 167 -34.36 0.99 3.08
C LEU A 167 -33.52 -0.17 3.61
N SER A 168 -32.67 0.05 4.63
CA SER A 168 -31.90 -0.99 5.33
C SER A 168 -32.79 -2.08 5.96
N SER A 169 -34.06 -1.80 6.20
CA SER A 169 -35.08 -2.77 6.65
C SER A 169 -35.57 -3.70 5.54
N GLY A 170 -35.16 -3.49 4.27
CA GLY A 170 -35.71 -4.18 3.09
C GLY A 170 -37.02 -3.59 2.58
N THR A 171 -37.57 -2.56 3.21
CA THR A 171 -38.81 -1.89 2.74
C THR A 171 -38.52 -1.09 1.49
N LYS A 172 -39.35 -1.28 0.45
CA LYS A 172 -39.20 -0.63 -0.86
C LYS A 172 -40.38 0.31 -1.17
N GLY A 173 -40.09 1.41 -1.90
CA GLY A 173 -41.11 2.36 -2.30
C GLY A 173 -40.54 3.53 -3.09
N TYR A 174 -41.41 4.50 -3.43
CA TYR A 174 -41.04 5.64 -4.24
C TYR A 174 -40.92 6.91 -3.39
N VAL A 175 -39.85 7.67 -3.65
CA VAL A 175 -39.58 8.97 -3.02
C VAL A 175 -39.34 9.99 -4.12
N TYR A 176 -39.88 11.20 -3.96
CA TYR A 176 -39.68 12.28 -4.93
C TYR A 176 -38.20 12.72 -4.95
N ALA A 177 -37.66 12.93 -6.15
CA ALA A 177 -36.21 13.06 -6.37
C ALA A 177 -35.58 14.25 -5.64
N ASP A 178 -36.29 15.34 -5.43
CA ASP A 178 -35.78 16.51 -4.71
C ASP A 178 -35.49 16.23 -3.23
N TYR A 179 -36.02 15.13 -2.68
CA TYR A 179 -35.78 14.69 -1.31
C TYR A 179 -34.73 13.59 -1.19
N VAL A 180 -34.01 13.26 -2.28
CA VAL A 180 -33.00 12.24 -2.32
C VAL A 180 -31.67 12.82 -2.77
N THR A 181 -30.63 12.66 -2.00
CA THR A 181 -29.23 12.96 -2.39
C THR A 181 -28.48 11.66 -2.55
N LEU A 182 -28.04 11.35 -3.77
CA LEU A 182 -27.27 10.15 -4.09
C LEU A 182 -25.76 10.45 -4.04
N ASN A 183 -24.96 9.42 -3.72
CA ASN A 183 -23.50 9.45 -3.69
C ASN A 183 -22.92 10.56 -2.78
N ALA A 184 -23.65 10.90 -1.73
CA ALA A 184 -23.23 11.85 -0.72
C ALA A 184 -22.90 11.10 0.59
N ASP A 185 -21.99 11.67 1.36
CA ASP A 185 -21.76 11.25 2.76
C ASP A 185 -23.04 11.44 3.59
N GLU A 186 -23.16 10.68 4.68
CA GLU A 186 -24.31 10.75 5.58
C GLU A 186 -24.56 12.20 6.02
N PRO A 187 -25.75 12.78 5.75
CA PRO A 187 -26.04 14.17 6.10
C PRO A 187 -26.04 14.32 7.62
N GLN A 188 -25.04 15.00 8.13
CA GLN A 188 -24.88 15.25 9.56
C GLN A 188 -25.99 16.17 10.06
N LYS A 189 -26.68 15.75 11.13
CA LYS A 189 -27.64 16.60 11.81
C LYS A 189 -26.93 17.86 12.28
N SER A 190 -27.43 19.05 11.91
CA SER A 190 -26.86 20.32 12.39
C SER A 190 -26.90 20.38 13.92
N GLY A 191 -25.83 20.90 14.53
CA GLY A 191 -25.72 21.07 15.97
C GLY A 191 -24.49 20.40 16.58
N LEU A 192 -24.40 20.47 17.90
CA LEU A 192 -23.27 19.96 18.66
C LEU A 192 -23.16 18.44 18.52
N SER A 193 -21.96 17.95 18.23
CA SER A 193 -21.69 16.54 17.92
C SER A 193 -22.05 15.56 19.07
N LYS A 194 -21.99 16.04 20.32
CA LYS A 194 -22.33 15.27 21.51
C LYS A 194 -22.97 16.16 22.59
N THR A 195 -24.01 15.68 23.22
CA THR A 195 -24.67 16.36 24.37
C THR A 195 -24.15 15.83 25.71
N SER A 196 -23.53 14.65 25.73
CA SER A 196 -22.84 14.08 26.90
C SER A 196 -21.59 13.31 26.45
N LEU A 197 -20.59 13.25 27.34
CA LEU A 197 -19.33 12.56 27.10
C LEU A 197 -18.75 12.05 28.42
N SER A 198 -18.27 10.81 28.42
CA SER A 198 -17.46 10.25 29.50
C SER A 198 -16.02 10.14 29.06
N MET A 199 -15.08 10.54 29.91
CA MET A 199 -13.64 10.50 29.64
C MET A 199 -12.89 9.94 30.84
N TYR A 200 -11.75 9.31 30.60
CA TYR A 200 -10.79 9.01 31.65
C TYR A 200 -9.83 10.18 31.86
N LYS A 201 -9.40 10.40 33.10
CA LYS A 201 -8.37 11.42 33.42
C LYS A 201 -7.10 11.20 32.58
N GLY A 202 -6.59 12.25 31.98
CA GLY A 202 -5.38 12.24 31.13
C GLY A 202 -5.67 12.08 29.64
N ASN A 203 -6.91 11.76 29.25
CA ASN A 203 -7.29 11.51 27.86
C ASN A 203 -7.82 12.76 27.16
N TYR A 204 -7.80 12.69 25.85
CA TYR A 204 -8.33 13.72 24.94
C TYR A 204 -9.63 13.24 24.28
N SER A 205 -10.40 14.18 23.76
CA SER A 205 -11.55 13.96 22.86
C SER A 205 -11.79 15.24 22.06
N THR A 206 -12.60 15.17 20.99
CA THR A 206 -13.04 16.38 20.27
C THR A 206 -14.55 16.59 20.41
N LEU A 207 -14.94 17.85 20.39
CA LEU A 207 -16.32 18.32 20.32
C LEU A 207 -16.41 19.31 19.17
N TYR A 208 -17.33 19.10 18.25
CA TYR A 208 -17.49 19.95 17.06
C TYR A 208 -18.98 20.22 16.80
N VAL A 209 -19.25 21.20 15.94
CA VAL A 209 -20.62 21.56 15.53
C VAL A 209 -20.80 21.25 14.06
N ASN A 210 -21.74 20.37 13.76
CA ASN A 210 -22.13 20.06 12.38
C ASN A 210 -22.90 21.23 11.77
N GLY A 211 -22.57 21.64 10.55
CA GLY A 211 -23.31 22.63 9.78
C GLY A 211 -23.20 24.08 10.29
N ALA A 212 -22.23 24.39 11.17
CA ALA A 212 -21.95 25.77 11.57
C ALA A 212 -21.49 26.59 10.35
N LYS A 213 -22.06 27.79 10.17
CA LYS A 213 -21.72 28.71 9.06
C LYS A 213 -20.63 29.71 9.43
N GLY A 214 -20.25 29.77 10.69
CA GLY A 214 -19.27 30.68 11.25
C GLY A 214 -18.40 30.04 12.30
N ASN A 215 -17.58 30.86 12.97
CA ASN A 215 -16.70 30.38 14.02
C ASN A 215 -17.50 29.82 15.21
N VAL A 216 -17.06 28.67 15.72
CA VAL A 216 -17.59 28.07 16.94
C VAL A 216 -16.72 28.50 18.11
N ASN A 217 -17.34 29.01 19.17
CA ASN A 217 -16.65 29.37 20.40
C ASN A 217 -16.99 28.38 21.50
N PHE A 218 -15.97 27.68 22.00
CA PHE A 218 -16.11 26.71 23.09
C PHE A 218 -15.70 27.32 24.43
N ALA A 219 -16.43 26.98 25.49
CA ALA A 219 -16.09 27.34 26.84
C ALA A 219 -16.38 26.21 27.84
N SER A 220 -15.50 26.01 28.82
CA SER A 220 -15.67 25.05 29.89
C SER A 220 -16.18 25.75 31.17
N SER A 221 -17.18 25.14 31.82
CA SER A 221 -17.65 25.59 33.13
C SER A 221 -16.62 25.36 34.24
N ASN A 222 -15.68 24.43 34.04
CA ASN A 222 -14.58 24.16 34.98
C ASN A 222 -13.35 23.63 34.24
N SER A 223 -12.45 24.53 33.85
CA SER A 223 -11.23 24.23 33.12
C SER A 223 -10.17 23.44 33.92
N ASN A 224 -10.37 23.29 35.24
CA ASN A 224 -9.53 22.44 36.08
C ASN A 224 -9.94 20.95 35.99
N ILE A 225 -11.18 20.66 35.58
CA ILE A 225 -11.66 19.30 35.32
C ILE A 225 -11.50 18.98 33.86
N VAL A 226 -12.05 19.82 32.95
CA VAL A 226 -11.91 19.65 31.50
C VAL A 226 -11.56 20.98 30.86
N SER A 227 -10.43 21.09 30.19
CA SER A 227 -10.14 22.24 29.33
C SER A 227 -10.63 21.98 27.91
N VAL A 228 -10.91 23.04 27.16
CA VAL A 228 -11.29 23.02 25.76
C VAL A 228 -10.52 24.06 24.99
N THR A 229 -10.05 23.73 23.80
CA THR A 229 -9.40 24.67 22.85
C THR A 229 -10.44 25.33 21.94
N SER A 230 -10.01 26.34 21.16
CA SER A 230 -10.88 27.05 20.21
C SER A 230 -11.42 26.15 19.10
N ASP A 231 -10.70 25.09 18.75
CA ASP A 231 -11.04 24.07 17.74
C ASP A 231 -11.81 22.87 18.33
N GLY A 232 -12.16 22.95 19.64
CA GLY A 232 -12.98 21.95 20.31
C GLY A 232 -12.25 20.73 20.83
N LEU A 233 -10.90 20.72 20.90
CA LEU A 233 -10.13 19.66 21.54
C LEU A 233 -10.29 19.76 23.06
N LEU A 234 -10.77 18.68 23.68
CA LEU A 234 -10.98 18.52 25.12
C LEU A 234 -9.81 17.78 25.74
N TYR A 235 -9.41 18.19 26.95
CA TYR A 235 -8.45 17.45 27.78
C TYR A 235 -9.00 17.26 29.20
N ALA A 236 -9.09 16.01 29.64
CA ALA A 236 -9.58 15.61 30.97
C ALA A 236 -8.48 15.70 32.03
N LYS A 237 -8.43 16.77 32.79
CA LYS A 237 -7.36 17.07 33.78
C LYS A 237 -7.56 16.37 35.13
N ALA A 238 -8.80 16.28 35.61
CA ALA A 238 -9.13 15.75 36.92
C ALA A 238 -10.49 15.05 36.91
N ALA A 239 -10.68 14.07 37.78
CA ALA A 239 -11.98 13.44 37.98
C ALA A 239 -13.04 14.43 38.47
N GLY A 240 -14.25 14.36 37.97
CA GLY A 240 -15.36 15.25 38.25
C GLY A 240 -16.23 15.51 37.02
N SER A 241 -17.02 16.58 37.03
CA SER A 241 -17.89 16.92 35.90
C SER A 241 -17.69 18.38 35.49
N ALA A 242 -17.79 18.65 34.19
CA ALA A 242 -17.79 19.98 33.62
C ALA A 242 -18.83 20.04 32.47
N VAL A 243 -19.32 21.25 32.19
CA VAL A 243 -20.18 21.53 31.04
C VAL A 243 -19.37 22.29 30.01
N ILE A 244 -19.29 21.77 28.79
CA ILE A 244 -18.69 22.47 27.66
C ILE A 244 -19.82 23.11 26.86
N THR A 245 -19.75 24.39 26.68
CA THR A 245 -20.73 25.19 25.91
C THR A 245 -20.12 25.57 24.57
N ALA A 246 -20.82 25.27 23.48
CA ALA A 246 -20.50 25.76 22.13
C ALA A 246 -21.47 26.88 21.75
N ARG A 247 -20.91 27.99 21.21
CA ARG A 247 -21.68 29.13 20.72
C ARG A 247 -21.32 29.39 19.27
N TYR A 248 -22.34 29.36 18.39
CA TYR A 248 -22.18 29.51 16.94
C TYR A 248 -23.51 30.00 16.33
N ASP A 249 -23.48 30.80 15.29
CA ASP A 249 -24.63 31.24 14.51
C ASP A 249 -25.80 31.78 15.38
N GLY A 250 -25.50 32.38 16.53
CA GLY A 250 -26.49 32.87 17.52
C GLY A 250 -27.10 31.76 18.42
N ILE A 251 -26.68 30.51 18.26
CA ILE A 251 -27.11 29.34 19.02
C ILE A 251 -26.13 29.06 20.15
N SER A 252 -26.61 28.49 21.25
CA SER A 252 -25.78 28.01 22.36
C SER A 252 -26.21 26.64 22.78
N GLU A 253 -25.31 25.65 22.62
CA GLU A 253 -25.55 24.26 23.02
C GLU A 253 -24.50 23.80 24.02
N SER A 254 -24.80 22.73 24.77
CA SER A 254 -23.97 22.24 25.86
C SER A 254 -23.78 20.73 25.82
N CYS A 255 -22.52 20.33 26.13
CA CYS A 255 -22.13 18.94 26.35
C CYS A 255 -21.77 18.74 27.83
N TYR A 256 -22.36 17.77 28.49
CA TYR A 256 -22.05 17.37 29.86
C TYR A 256 -20.92 16.36 29.86
N VAL A 257 -19.75 16.75 30.40
CA VAL A 257 -18.57 15.89 30.43
C VAL A 257 -18.35 15.36 31.84
N THR A 258 -18.26 14.03 31.98
CA THR A 258 -17.90 13.34 33.23
C THR A 258 -16.53 12.73 33.08
N VAL A 259 -15.60 13.07 33.97
CA VAL A 259 -14.26 12.51 34.01
C VAL A 259 -14.13 11.53 35.17
N THR A 260 -13.71 10.31 34.88
CA THR A 260 -13.42 9.27 35.87
C THR A 260 -11.94 8.97 35.95
N SER A 261 -11.48 8.41 37.08
CA SER A 261 -10.15 7.84 37.19
C SER A 261 -10.16 6.47 36.46
N GLY A 262 -9.12 6.23 35.64
CA GLY A 262 -8.95 4.96 34.94
C GLY A 262 -7.47 4.62 34.80
N SER A 263 -7.17 3.38 34.39
CA SER A 263 -5.81 2.95 34.05
C SER A 263 -5.41 3.50 32.71
N TYR A 264 -4.14 3.86 32.57
CA TYR A 264 -3.59 4.22 31.27
C TYR A 264 -3.45 2.98 30.37
N VAL A 265 -3.90 3.07 29.14
CA VAL A 265 -3.67 2.09 28.09
C VAL A 265 -2.58 2.64 27.18
N GLY A 266 -1.48 1.90 27.02
CA GLY A 266 -0.40 2.29 26.12
C GLY A 266 -0.90 2.31 24.67
N ILE A 267 -0.58 3.40 23.96
CA ILE A 267 -0.80 3.55 22.52
C ILE A 267 0.52 4.04 21.92
N SER A 268 0.90 3.52 20.75
CA SER A 268 2.21 3.75 20.15
C SER A 268 2.58 5.23 20.01
N ASP A 269 1.58 6.07 19.68
CA ASP A 269 1.78 7.48 19.43
C ASP A 269 0.71 8.31 20.14
N SER A 270 1.12 9.36 20.82
CA SER A 270 0.20 10.28 21.51
C SER A 270 -0.39 11.35 20.59
N ALA A 271 0.27 11.61 19.46
CA ALA A 271 -0.17 12.53 18.41
C ALA A 271 0.45 12.14 17.07
N VAL A 272 -0.33 12.27 15.99
CA VAL A 272 0.13 12.09 14.60
C VAL A 272 -0.43 13.20 13.72
N HIS A 273 0.38 13.65 12.76
CA HIS A 273 -0.04 14.47 11.64
C HIS A 273 -0.13 13.56 10.41
N ILE A 274 -1.19 13.65 9.66
CA ILE A 274 -1.44 12.76 8.53
C ILE A 274 -2.13 13.52 7.39
N ASN A 275 -1.67 13.31 6.17
CA ASN A 275 -2.31 13.90 5.00
C ASN A 275 -3.67 13.23 4.75
N LYS A 276 -4.63 14.01 4.29
CA LYS A 276 -5.92 13.48 3.86
C LYS A 276 -5.73 12.35 2.84
N ASP A 277 -6.60 11.34 2.92
CA ASP A 277 -6.62 10.11 2.12
C ASP A 277 -5.49 9.11 2.41
N LYS A 278 -4.57 9.43 3.34
CA LYS A 278 -3.60 8.47 3.88
C LYS A 278 -4.14 7.77 5.13
N SER A 279 -3.44 6.73 5.53
CA SER A 279 -3.67 6.00 6.77
C SER A 279 -2.39 5.99 7.63
N VAL A 280 -2.58 5.74 8.93
CA VAL A 280 -1.48 5.45 9.86
C VAL A 280 -1.88 4.27 10.73
N PHE A 281 -0.92 3.42 11.09
CA PHE A 281 -1.15 2.28 11.95
C PHE A 281 -0.72 2.59 13.38
N LEU A 282 -1.65 2.46 14.33
CA LEU A 282 -1.42 2.61 15.76
C LEU A 282 -1.48 1.24 16.44
N THR A 283 -0.60 1.02 17.39
CA THR A 283 -0.52 -0.23 18.16
C THR A 283 -0.75 0.00 19.64
N THR A 284 -1.15 -1.06 20.34
CA THR A 284 -1.36 -1.07 21.80
C THR A 284 -0.79 -2.34 22.42
N ASP A 285 -0.49 -2.29 23.72
CA ASP A 285 0.01 -3.45 24.48
C ASP A 285 -1.09 -4.43 24.88
N SER A 286 -2.36 -4.12 24.62
CA SER A 286 -3.52 -4.86 25.07
C SER A 286 -4.58 -4.95 23.98
N TYR A 287 -5.44 -5.95 24.08
CA TYR A 287 -6.66 -5.99 23.27
C TYR A 287 -7.59 -4.84 23.67
N VAL A 288 -8.02 -4.01 22.71
CA VAL A 288 -8.76 -2.78 22.93
C VAL A 288 -9.92 -2.62 21.94
N ASP A 289 -10.91 -1.82 22.34
CA ASP A 289 -11.92 -1.30 21.43
C ASP A 289 -11.44 0.06 20.89
N TRP A 290 -11.25 0.14 19.57
CA TRP A 290 -10.84 1.36 18.91
C TRP A 290 -12.03 2.28 18.64
N LYS A 291 -11.89 3.57 18.94
CA LYS A 291 -12.93 4.59 18.69
C LYS A 291 -12.32 5.88 18.17
N THR A 292 -13.11 6.61 17.41
CA THR A 292 -12.79 7.99 17.00
C THR A 292 -13.74 8.98 17.67
N SER A 293 -13.22 10.13 18.03
CA SER A 293 -14.04 11.24 18.53
C SER A 293 -14.80 11.95 17.42
N ASN A 294 -14.27 11.91 16.17
CA ASN A 294 -14.84 12.57 14.99
C ASN A 294 -14.61 11.74 13.72
N SER A 295 -15.60 10.95 13.34
CA SER A 295 -15.56 10.09 12.15
C SER A 295 -15.63 10.85 10.81
N ASN A 296 -15.92 12.16 10.83
CA ASN A 296 -15.84 12.99 9.64
C ASN A 296 -14.39 13.35 9.29
N VAL A 297 -13.53 13.46 10.30
CA VAL A 297 -12.12 13.80 10.14
C VAL A 297 -11.28 12.55 9.97
N ALA A 298 -11.44 11.56 10.86
CA ALA A 298 -10.69 10.30 10.77
C ALA A 298 -11.54 9.13 11.30
N THR A 299 -11.39 7.97 10.67
CA THR A 299 -11.96 6.69 11.14
C THR A 299 -10.86 5.76 11.61
N VAL A 300 -11.22 4.73 12.40
CA VAL A 300 -10.26 3.73 12.86
C VAL A 300 -10.90 2.35 12.83
N SER A 301 -10.14 1.34 12.39
CA SER A 301 -10.46 -0.08 12.48
C SER A 301 -9.18 -0.86 12.75
N ASP A 302 -9.17 -1.69 13.77
CA ASP A 302 -8.03 -2.55 14.12
C ASP A 302 -6.68 -1.80 14.21
N GLY A 303 -6.72 -0.58 14.75
CA GLY A 303 -5.56 0.30 14.87
C GLY A 303 -5.20 1.07 13.59
N VAL A 304 -5.80 0.75 12.44
CA VAL A 304 -5.62 1.50 11.20
C VAL A 304 -6.50 2.74 11.20
N VAL A 305 -5.89 3.89 11.28
CA VAL A 305 -6.55 5.21 11.21
C VAL A 305 -6.54 5.68 9.77
N TYR A 306 -7.69 6.04 9.23
CA TYR A 306 -7.84 6.63 7.89
C TYR A 306 -8.27 8.09 7.98
N ALA A 307 -7.52 8.97 7.34
CA ALA A 307 -7.76 10.41 7.29
C ALA A 307 -8.76 10.79 6.18
N LYS A 308 -9.94 11.30 6.55
CA LYS A 308 -11.04 11.61 5.62
C LYS A 308 -11.11 13.06 5.20
N SER A 309 -10.92 13.97 6.13
CA SER A 309 -11.00 15.41 5.86
C SER A 309 -10.12 16.20 6.82
N GLU A 310 -9.67 17.37 6.40
CA GLU A 310 -8.88 18.28 7.22
C GLU A 310 -9.54 18.55 8.58
N GLY A 311 -8.72 18.62 9.62
CA GLY A 311 -9.17 18.89 10.99
C GLY A 311 -8.52 17.99 12.03
N THR A 312 -9.09 17.96 13.23
CA THR A 312 -8.56 17.19 14.35
C THR A 312 -9.58 16.15 14.82
N ALA A 313 -9.14 14.92 14.98
CA ALA A 313 -9.86 13.85 15.67
C ALA A 313 -8.98 13.27 16.79
N VAL A 314 -9.60 12.64 17.78
CA VAL A 314 -8.89 11.84 18.78
C VAL A 314 -9.28 10.39 18.60
N ILE A 315 -8.29 9.55 18.41
CA ILE A 315 -8.45 8.10 18.41
C ILE A 315 -8.23 7.63 19.83
N SER A 316 -9.15 6.79 20.33
CA SER A 316 -9.04 6.15 21.64
C SER A 316 -8.96 4.64 21.52
N ALA A 317 -8.09 4.07 22.32
CA ALA A 317 -7.92 2.65 22.55
C ALA A 317 -8.48 2.35 23.93
N GLU A 318 -9.65 1.69 24.03
CA GLU A 318 -10.42 1.55 25.25
C GLU A 318 -10.45 0.11 25.75
N THR A 319 -10.39 -0.04 27.07
CA THR A 319 -10.65 -1.28 27.81
C THR A 319 -11.78 -1.04 28.82
N SER A 320 -12.20 -2.08 29.54
CA SER A 320 -13.21 -1.92 30.61
C SER A 320 -12.73 -1.08 31.81
N TYR A 321 -11.43 -0.77 31.93
CA TYR A 321 -10.87 -0.07 33.10
C TYR A 321 -10.11 1.23 32.76
N GLY A 322 -9.94 1.57 31.50
CA GLY A 322 -9.21 2.76 31.11
C GLY A 322 -9.05 2.90 29.60
N ALA A 323 -8.36 3.93 29.19
CA ALA A 323 -8.09 4.18 27.78
C ALA A 323 -6.76 4.92 27.58
N GLY A 324 -6.21 4.78 26.36
CA GLY A 324 -5.18 5.62 25.79
C GLY A 324 -5.73 6.45 24.65
N THR A 325 -5.13 7.58 24.33
CA THR A 325 -5.58 8.44 23.24
C THR A 325 -4.43 8.95 22.37
N CYS A 326 -4.69 9.05 21.07
CA CYS A 326 -3.82 9.68 20.08
C CYS A 326 -4.58 10.83 19.41
N ILE A 327 -3.96 12.01 19.36
CA ILE A 327 -4.50 13.19 18.65
C ILE A 327 -4.09 13.03 17.18
N VAL A 328 -5.08 13.02 16.28
CA VAL A 328 -4.87 12.91 14.84
C VAL A 328 -5.20 14.26 14.21
N THR A 329 -4.20 14.93 13.63
CA THR A 329 -4.39 16.14 12.83
C THR A 329 -4.30 15.77 11.37
N VAL A 330 -5.42 15.93 10.64
CA VAL A 330 -5.49 15.67 9.21
C VAL A 330 -5.19 16.96 8.44
N GLU A 331 -4.19 16.88 7.57
CA GLU A 331 -3.72 17.96 6.71
C GLU A 331 -4.25 17.78 5.27
N LYS A 332 -3.85 18.67 4.35
CA LYS A 332 -4.29 18.61 2.96
C LYS A 332 -3.86 17.31 2.26
N THR A 333 -4.60 16.92 1.22
CA THR A 333 -4.23 15.81 0.32
C THR A 333 -2.92 16.12 -0.41
N ALA A 334 -2.01 15.14 -0.46
CA ALA A 334 -0.85 15.20 -1.34
C ALA A 334 -1.30 15.18 -2.81
N PRO A 335 -0.78 16.10 -3.67
CA PRO A 335 -1.21 16.19 -5.06
C PRO A 335 -0.77 14.99 -5.91
N VAL A 336 0.33 14.35 -5.55
CA VAL A 336 0.89 13.16 -6.19
C VAL A 336 0.97 12.04 -5.16
N ARG A 337 0.40 10.88 -5.51
CA ARG A 337 0.37 9.73 -4.60
C ARG A 337 1.64 8.90 -4.68
N PHE A 338 2.07 8.55 -5.89
CA PHE A 338 3.26 7.75 -6.15
C PHE A 338 3.96 8.20 -7.42
N VAL A 339 5.26 7.96 -7.49
CA VAL A 339 6.06 8.10 -8.69
C VAL A 339 6.91 6.84 -8.91
N TYR A 340 7.16 6.50 -10.17
CA TYR A 340 8.07 5.42 -10.57
C TYR A 340 8.62 5.67 -11.97
N ALA A 341 9.78 5.11 -12.27
CA ALA A 341 10.38 5.19 -13.60
C ALA A 341 10.41 3.82 -14.28
N THR A 342 10.30 3.80 -15.59
CA THR A 342 10.39 2.59 -16.40
C THR A 342 11.28 2.81 -17.60
N PRO A 343 12.42 2.11 -17.71
CA PRO A 343 13.03 1.33 -16.65
C PRO A 343 13.56 2.22 -15.51
N ASN A 344 13.60 1.70 -14.29
CA ASN A 344 14.16 2.40 -13.13
C ASN A 344 15.72 2.44 -13.14
N SER A 345 16.33 1.58 -13.95
CA SER A 345 17.76 1.58 -14.27
C SER A 345 17.93 1.42 -15.78
N ALA A 346 18.66 2.31 -16.41
CA ALA A 346 18.80 2.38 -17.86
C ALA A 346 20.26 2.58 -18.32
N PRO A 347 20.66 2.02 -19.46
CA PRO A 347 21.91 2.40 -20.10
C PRO A 347 21.93 3.88 -20.51
N LEU A 348 23.12 4.46 -20.58
CA LEU A 348 23.33 5.81 -21.08
C LEU A 348 22.68 6.02 -22.46
N ASN A 349 22.00 7.15 -22.64
CA ASN A 349 21.25 7.50 -23.84
C ASN A 349 20.04 6.58 -24.14
N SER A 350 19.55 5.83 -23.18
CA SER A 350 18.33 5.06 -23.33
C SER A 350 17.09 5.89 -22.97
N LEU A 351 15.96 5.50 -23.55
CA LEU A 351 14.67 6.11 -23.25
C LEU A 351 14.19 5.67 -21.87
N VAL A 352 13.81 6.63 -21.05
CA VAL A 352 13.18 6.42 -19.73
C VAL A 352 11.81 7.09 -19.72
N THR A 353 10.83 6.45 -19.14
CA THR A 353 9.50 6.99 -18.89
C THR A 353 9.35 7.27 -17.40
N LEU A 354 9.13 8.52 -17.02
CA LEU A 354 8.78 8.92 -15.66
C LEU A 354 7.27 8.86 -15.52
N ASN A 355 6.78 8.24 -14.46
CA ASN A 355 5.37 8.07 -14.19
C ASN A 355 5.00 8.67 -12.83
N ALA A 356 3.81 9.27 -12.74
CA ALA A 356 3.24 9.76 -11.50
C ALA A 356 1.76 9.39 -11.42
N ILE A 357 1.32 8.96 -10.25
CA ILE A 357 -0.05 8.56 -9.96
C ILE A 357 -0.71 9.67 -9.14
N THR A 358 -1.85 10.18 -9.63
CA THR A 358 -2.67 11.18 -8.93
C THR A 358 -4.12 10.71 -8.88
N ASP A 359 -4.95 11.37 -8.05
CA ASP A 359 -6.39 11.27 -8.21
C ASP A 359 -6.85 11.89 -9.56
N ASN A 360 -8.10 11.73 -9.91
CA ASN A 360 -8.67 12.20 -11.19
C ASN A 360 -9.00 13.70 -11.22
N THR A 361 -8.64 14.47 -10.20
CA THR A 361 -8.95 15.91 -10.08
C THR A 361 -7.90 16.80 -10.73
N LYS A 362 -6.72 16.28 -11.03
CA LYS A 362 -5.59 17.05 -11.58
C LYS A 362 -5.77 17.34 -13.08
N ARG A 363 -5.29 18.50 -13.54
CA ARG A 363 -5.42 18.98 -14.92
C ARG A 363 -4.12 19.02 -15.71
N GLY A 364 -3.00 18.84 -15.07
CA GLY A 364 -1.68 18.80 -15.69
C GLY A 364 -0.62 18.40 -14.68
N LEU A 365 0.44 17.78 -15.17
CA LEU A 365 1.54 17.32 -14.33
C LEU A 365 2.87 17.59 -15.00
N TYR A 366 3.85 17.95 -14.19
CA TYR A 366 5.23 18.22 -14.58
C TYR A 366 6.17 17.36 -13.75
N PHE A 367 7.31 17.05 -14.36
CA PHE A 367 8.43 16.41 -13.68
C PHE A 367 9.63 17.35 -13.73
N THR A 368 10.24 17.64 -12.59
CA THR A 368 11.59 18.17 -12.55
C THR A 368 12.55 17.01 -12.38
N ILE A 369 13.51 16.85 -13.29
CA ILE A 369 14.54 15.82 -13.20
C ILE A 369 15.91 16.46 -13.13
N SER A 370 16.80 15.97 -12.27
CA SER A 370 18.10 16.55 -12.01
C SER A 370 19.15 15.53 -11.59
N ASN A 371 20.39 15.84 -11.90
CA ASN A 371 21.58 15.23 -11.34
C ASN A 371 22.52 16.33 -10.80
N GLU A 372 23.76 15.99 -10.44
CA GLU A 372 24.74 16.96 -9.92
C GLU A 372 25.11 18.07 -10.91
N LYS A 373 24.88 17.89 -12.23
CA LYS A 373 25.35 18.77 -13.29
C LYS A 373 24.25 19.61 -13.91
N GLU A 374 23.04 19.08 -13.99
CA GLU A 374 21.95 19.69 -14.73
C GLU A 374 20.59 19.39 -14.11
N SER A 375 19.63 20.24 -14.44
CA SER A 375 18.22 20.09 -14.04
C SER A 375 17.33 20.66 -15.14
N TYR A 376 16.26 19.95 -15.47
CA TYR A 376 15.25 20.42 -16.42
C TYR A 376 13.86 19.90 -16.07
N THR A 377 12.85 20.50 -16.69
CA THR A 377 11.45 20.20 -16.43
C THR A 377 10.83 19.56 -17.67
N LEU A 378 10.04 18.52 -17.44
CA LEU A 378 9.25 17.83 -18.45
C LEU A 378 7.76 18.02 -18.14
N HIS A 379 6.96 18.19 -19.18
CA HIS A 379 5.51 18.09 -19.07
C HIS A 379 5.07 16.65 -19.34
N ALA A 380 4.10 16.13 -18.59
CA ALA A 380 3.52 14.83 -18.89
C ALA A 380 2.87 14.85 -20.29
N ASP A 381 3.27 13.93 -21.15
CA ASP A 381 2.85 13.84 -22.55
C ASP A 381 1.79 12.76 -22.80
N SER A 382 1.56 11.90 -21.84
CA SER A 382 0.55 10.84 -21.90
C SER A 382 -0.17 10.66 -20.57
N ILE A 383 -1.41 10.18 -20.65
CA ILE A 383 -2.30 9.96 -19.53
C ILE A 383 -2.96 8.59 -19.70
N GLU A 384 -2.91 7.78 -18.64
CA GLU A 384 -3.60 6.50 -18.56
C GLU A 384 -4.51 6.48 -17.33
N LYS A 385 -5.68 5.84 -17.44
CA LYS A 385 -6.62 5.70 -16.33
C LYS A 385 -6.41 4.36 -15.64
N ASP A 386 -6.22 4.38 -14.30
CA ASP A 386 -6.10 3.22 -13.44
C ASP A 386 -7.14 3.30 -12.31
N GLY A 387 -8.31 2.72 -12.51
CA GLY A 387 -9.43 2.83 -11.58
C GLY A 387 -9.89 4.29 -11.41
N ASP A 388 -9.81 4.80 -10.19
CA ASP A 388 -10.11 6.19 -9.83
C ASP A 388 -8.88 7.11 -9.96
N ASN A 389 -7.69 6.55 -10.24
CA ASN A 389 -6.44 7.26 -10.40
C ASN A 389 -6.13 7.56 -11.87
N ILE A 390 -5.20 8.49 -12.05
CA ILE A 390 -4.59 8.83 -13.35
C ILE A 390 -3.10 8.61 -13.25
N ILE A 391 -2.53 7.89 -14.22
CA ILE A 391 -1.09 7.76 -14.43
C ILE A 391 -0.68 8.79 -15.47
N TRP A 392 0.19 9.70 -15.09
CA TRP A 392 0.80 10.71 -15.94
C TRP A 392 2.19 10.26 -16.32
N SER A 393 2.55 10.33 -17.59
CA SER A 393 3.84 9.88 -18.06
C SER A 393 4.55 10.96 -18.86
N ALA A 394 5.87 11.05 -18.68
CA ALA A 394 6.77 11.87 -19.50
C ALA A 394 7.97 11.03 -19.91
N LYS A 395 8.42 11.19 -21.17
CA LYS A 395 9.54 10.45 -21.74
C LYS A 395 10.77 11.34 -21.87
N THR A 396 11.93 10.80 -21.51
CA THR A 396 13.20 11.50 -21.64
C THR A 396 14.34 10.55 -21.98
N VAL A 397 15.45 11.10 -22.46
CA VAL A 397 16.69 10.36 -22.69
C VAL A 397 17.75 10.97 -21.77
N LEU A 398 18.37 10.14 -20.95
CA LEU A 398 19.36 10.56 -19.97
C LEU A 398 20.77 10.29 -20.52
N ASP A 399 21.55 11.36 -20.71
CA ASP A 399 22.84 11.36 -21.38
C ASP A 399 24.05 11.43 -20.44
N THR A 400 23.79 11.45 -19.13
CA THR A 400 24.82 11.45 -18.09
C THR A 400 24.61 10.27 -17.16
N SER A 401 25.69 9.51 -16.89
CA SER A 401 25.63 8.36 -15.97
C SER A 401 25.55 8.80 -14.51
N GLY A 402 24.97 7.96 -13.68
CA GLY A 402 24.75 8.18 -12.25
C GLY A 402 23.27 8.26 -11.88
N THR A 403 23.00 8.68 -10.66
CA THR A 403 21.62 8.84 -10.15
C THR A 403 21.04 10.15 -10.65
N TRP A 404 19.84 10.05 -11.21
CA TRP A 404 18.97 11.17 -11.54
C TRP A 404 17.78 11.17 -10.59
N ASN A 405 17.62 12.26 -9.85
CA ASN A 405 16.46 12.45 -8.99
C ASN A 405 15.35 13.16 -9.77
N TYR A 406 14.12 12.79 -9.56
CA TYR A 406 12.99 13.49 -10.16
C TYR A 406 11.87 13.69 -9.15
N THR A 407 11.12 14.77 -9.33
CA THR A 407 9.96 15.16 -8.53
C THR A 407 8.80 15.46 -9.45
N ALA A 408 7.63 14.93 -9.16
CA ALA A 408 6.40 15.23 -9.87
C ALA A 408 5.59 16.30 -9.12
N TYR A 409 4.95 17.23 -9.87
CA TYR A 409 4.09 18.27 -9.32
C TYR A 409 2.96 18.65 -10.27
N SER A 410 1.83 19.10 -9.74
CA SER A 410 0.69 19.58 -10.53
C SER A 410 0.59 21.10 -10.51
N LEU A 411 -0.07 21.68 -11.53
CA LEU A 411 -0.43 23.09 -11.55
C LEU A 411 -1.63 23.36 -10.63
N ALA A 412 -1.62 24.52 -9.95
CA ALA A 412 -2.79 25.03 -9.25
C ALA A 412 -3.87 25.54 -10.23
N GLU A 413 -5.12 25.61 -9.80
CA GLU A 413 -6.25 26.07 -10.63
C GLU A 413 -6.16 27.54 -11.07
N ASP A 414 -5.36 28.36 -10.38
CA ASP A 414 -5.26 29.82 -10.55
C ASP A 414 -4.06 30.27 -11.40
N GLU A 415 -3.48 29.41 -12.22
CA GLU A 415 -2.29 29.66 -13.07
C GLU A 415 -0.99 29.98 -12.33
N ASN A 416 -0.99 29.99 -11.00
CA ASN A 416 0.23 30.12 -10.23
C ASN A 416 0.85 28.73 -10.05
N TYR A 417 2.13 28.62 -10.42
CA TYR A 417 2.92 27.39 -10.24
C TYR A 417 3.21 27.19 -8.75
N TYR A 418 2.38 26.42 -8.05
CA TYR A 418 2.73 25.94 -6.72
C TYR A 418 3.49 24.61 -6.87
N ARG A 419 4.76 24.67 -6.57
CA ARG A 419 5.58 23.50 -6.36
C ARG A 419 5.28 22.99 -4.95
N THR A 420 4.34 22.06 -4.83
CA THR A 420 4.22 21.26 -3.60
C THR A 420 5.13 20.06 -3.78
N VAL A 421 6.34 20.16 -3.25
CA VAL A 421 7.24 19.02 -3.09
C VAL A 421 6.80 18.33 -1.82
N GLU A 422 6.17 17.17 -1.96
CA GLU A 422 5.90 16.30 -0.82
C GLU A 422 6.76 15.05 -0.96
N ASP A 423 7.19 14.48 0.14
CA ASP A 423 8.17 13.39 0.21
C ASP A 423 7.82 12.16 -0.66
N ASP A 424 6.53 11.94 -0.93
CA ASP A 424 6.05 10.81 -1.74
C ASP A 424 6.08 11.04 -3.26
N ALA A 425 6.43 12.24 -3.71
CA ALA A 425 6.48 12.61 -5.12
C ALA A 425 7.88 12.51 -5.73
N GLU A 426 8.84 12.03 -4.96
CA GLU A 426 10.24 11.91 -5.38
C GLU A 426 10.56 10.49 -5.82
N GLY A 427 11.40 10.36 -6.85
CA GLY A 427 11.91 9.11 -7.36
C GLY A 427 13.31 9.25 -7.95
N GLU A 428 13.91 8.12 -8.24
CA GLU A 428 15.26 8.05 -8.79
C GLU A 428 15.29 7.18 -10.05
N VAL A 429 16.16 7.55 -10.99
CA VAL A 429 16.56 6.71 -12.12
C VAL A 429 18.07 6.56 -12.08
N PHE A 430 18.56 5.34 -12.21
CA PHE A 430 20.00 5.09 -12.27
C PHE A 430 20.44 4.84 -13.69
N VAL A 431 21.38 5.65 -14.19
CA VAL A 431 21.94 5.55 -15.55
C VAL A 431 23.32 4.90 -15.52
N THR A 432 23.43 3.75 -16.17
CA THR A 432 24.67 2.98 -16.26
C THR A 432 25.50 3.40 -17.47
N THR A 433 26.82 3.35 -17.37
CA THR A 433 27.74 3.62 -18.51
C THR A 433 27.80 2.45 -19.50
N SER A 434 27.33 1.26 -19.13
CA SER A 434 27.39 0.04 -19.94
C SER A 434 26.02 -0.38 -20.43
N THR A 435 25.92 -0.72 -21.68
CA THR A 435 24.76 -1.41 -22.28
C THR A 435 24.82 -2.92 -22.06
N ASP A 436 25.97 -3.45 -21.64
CA ASP A 436 26.17 -4.86 -21.37
C ASP A 436 25.79 -5.19 -19.92
N THR A 437 24.63 -5.81 -19.77
CA THR A 437 24.10 -6.28 -18.48
C THR A 437 24.68 -7.63 -18.06
N THR A 438 25.39 -8.31 -18.97
CA THR A 438 25.94 -9.66 -18.75
C THR A 438 27.37 -9.67 -18.22
N THR A 439 28.13 -8.60 -18.45
CA THR A 439 29.51 -8.50 -17.95
C THR A 439 29.55 -8.11 -16.48
N ALA A 440 30.30 -8.88 -15.68
CA ALA A 440 30.53 -8.56 -14.27
C ALA A 440 31.44 -7.33 -14.13
N VAL A 441 30.89 -6.24 -13.59
CA VAL A 441 31.63 -5.00 -13.30
C VAL A 441 31.47 -4.61 -11.83
N LEU A 442 32.44 -3.85 -11.32
CA LEU A 442 32.30 -3.19 -10.03
C LEU A 442 31.60 -1.85 -10.22
N GLY A 443 30.59 -1.57 -9.43
CA GLY A 443 29.84 -0.30 -9.47
C GLY A 443 28.47 -0.44 -8.82
N GLU A 444 27.84 0.69 -8.60
CA GLU A 444 26.43 0.72 -8.16
C GLU A 444 25.51 0.15 -9.23
N ARG A 445 24.48 -0.53 -8.75
CA ARG A 445 23.38 -1.06 -9.56
C ARG A 445 22.04 -0.77 -8.89
N ARG A 446 20.98 -0.86 -9.66
CA ARG A 446 19.59 -0.91 -9.15
C ARG A 446 18.97 -2.23 -9.56
N ALA A 447 17.98 -2.67 -8.81
CA ALA A 447 17.16 -3.82 -9.17
C ALA A 447 16.50 -3.56 -10.53
N SER A 448 16.51 -4.56 -11.41
CA SER A 448 15.84 -4.45 -12.71
C SER A 448 14.32 -4.50 -12.55
N ASP A 449 13.58 -4.06 -13.57
CA ASP A 449 12.12 -4.15 -13.57
C ASP A 449 11.66 -5.62 -13.60
N GLU A 450 12.45 -6.51 -14.20
CA GLU A 450 12.22 -7.96 -14.24
C GLU A 450 12.23 -8.55 -12.82
N ILE A 451 13.24 -8.21 -12.00
CA ILE A 451 13.31 -8.75 -10.64
C ILE A 451 12.27 -8.13 -9.72
N ILE A 452 11.94 -6.85 -9.88
CA ILE A 452 10.86 -6.20 -9.11
C ILE A 452 9.53 -6.89 -9.42
N SER A 453 9.26 -7.19 -10.70
CA SER A 453 8.06 -7.91 -11.14
C SER A 453 8.00 -9.34 -10.56
N LEU A 454 9.14 -10.02 -10.51
CA LEU A 454 9.22 -11.36 -9.90
C LEU A 454 9.00 -11.31 -8.38
N ILE A 455 9.57 -10.34 -7.68
CA ILE A 455 9.29 -10.10 -6.25
C ILE A 455 7.80 -9.88 -6.02
N ALA A 456 7.15 -9.00 -6.82
CA ALA A 456 5.72 -8.77 -6.74
C ALA A 456 4.89 -10.05 -6.90
N ASN A 457 5.33 -10.94 -7.80
CA ASN A 457 4.68 -12.22 -8.05
C ASN A 457 4.85 -13.21 -6.89
N TYR A 458 5.95 -13.15 -6.14
CA TYR A 458 6.15 -13.97 -4.93
C TYR A 458 5.33 -13.49 -3.74
N GLU A 459 5.37 -12.19 -3.47
CA GLU A 459 4.77 -11.63 -2.25
C GLU A 459 3.25 -11.63 -2.28
N GLY A 460 2.63 -11.65 -3.48
CA GLY A 460 1.18 -11.52 -3.63
C GLY A 460 0.71 -10.09 -3.34
N PHE A 461 -0.51 -9.77 -3.75
CA PHE A 461 -1.05 -8.42 -3.66
C PHE A 461 -2.04 -8.26 -2.51
N LEU A 462 -1.75 -7.34 -1.59
CA LEU A 462 -2.62 -6.92 -0.49
C LEU A 462 -3.04 -5.46 -0.73
N PRO A 463 -4.27 -5.19 -1.19
CA PRO A 463 -4.71 -3.82 -1.47
C PRO A 463 -4.83 -2.96 -0.21
N THR A 464 -5.12 -3.58 0.94
CA THR A 464 -5.30 -2.93 2.24
C THR A 464 -4.32 -3.48 3.24
N VAL A 465 -3.95 -2.64 4.21
CA VAL A 465 -3.09 -3.09 5.31
C VAL A 465 -3.75 -4.22 6.08
N THR A 466 -2.96 -5.26 6.34
CA THR A 466 -3.39 -6.42 7.13
C THR A 466 -2.50 -6.52 8.37
N PRO A 467 -3.02 -6.21 9.56
CA PRO A 467 -2.27 -6.37 10.81
C PRO A 467 -2.00 -7.86 11.10
N ASP A 468 -0.79 -8.18 11.49
CA ASP A 468 -0.44 -9.47 12.05
C ASP A 468 -0.51 -9.40 13.58
N TYR A 469 -1.55 -9.99 14.15
CA TYR A 469 -1.78 -10.00 15.59
C TYR A 469 -0.76 -10.85 16.37
N ILE A 470 0.06 -11.66 15.70
CA ILE A 470 1.06 -12.51 16.34
C ILE A 470 2.38 -11.75 16.49
N THR A 471 2.82 -11.04 15.46
CA THR A 471 4.08 -10.30 15.45
C THR A 471 3.92 -8.83 15.80
N GLY A 472 2.71 -8.28 15.65
CA GLY A 472 2.42 -6.85 15.75
C GLY A 472 2.79 -6.07 14.50
N ASP A 473 3.27 -6.74 13.44
CA ASP A 473 3.58 -6.13 12.16
C ASP A 473 2.31 -5.96 11.32
N ALA A 474 2.32 -5.01 10.41
CA ALA A 474 1.26 -4.82 9.43
C ALA A 474 1.88 -4.77 8.03
N THR A 475 1.24 -5.40 7.05
CA THR A 475 1.75 -5.45 5.68
C THR A 475 0.76 -4.93 4.67
N LEU A 476 1.26 -4.37 3.56
CA LEU A 476 0.51 -3.71 2.51
C LEU A 476 1.19 -3.93 1.15
N GLY A 477 0.42 -3.85 0.06
CA GLY A 477 0.93 -3.93 -1.30
C GLY A 477 1.56 -5.29 -1.59
N TYR A 478 2.84 -5.31 -1.90
CA TYR A 478 3.64 -6.51 -2.14
C TYR A 478 4.62 -6.77 -0.99
N GLY A 479 4.08 -6.91 0.23
CA GLY A 479 4.88 -7.28 1.40
C GLY A 479 5.59 -6.11 2.09
N LYS A 480 5.25 -4.86 1.79
CA LYS A 480 5.77 -3.71 2.55
C LYS A 480 5.29 -3.77 3.98
N VAL A 481 6.21 -3.84 4.93
CA VAL A 481 5.91 -3.70 6.36
C VAL A 481 5.61 -2.22 6.64
N VAL A 482 4.46 -1.96 7.22
CA VAL A 482 4.03 -0.64 7.67
C VAL A 482 4.36 -0.50 9.15
N TRP A 483 5.18 0.49 9.49
CA TRP A 483 5.55 0.76 10.86
C TRP A 483 4.51 1.62 11.57
N SER A 484 4.42 1.48 12.89
CA SER A 484 3.58 2.35 13.70
C SER A 484 3.98 3.83 13.49
N GLY A 485 2.98 4.70 13.26
CA GLY A 485 3.19 6.12 12.96
C GLY A 485 3.59 6.43 11.51
N GLU A 486 3.96 5.44 10.69
CA GLU A 486 4.23 5.63 9.26
C GLU A 486 2.94 5.94 8.50
N GLN A 487 2.96 6.96 7.63
CA GLN A 487 1.84 7.27 6.75
C GLN A 487 1.89 6.43 5.48
N PHE A 488 0.75 5.91 5.06
CA PHE A 488 0.62 5.12 3.84
C PHE A 488 -0.75 5.31 3.19
N TYR A 489 -0.84 5.06 1.88
CA TYR A 489 -2.13 4.95 1.20
C TYR A 489 -2.71 3.55 1.41
N ASN A 490 -3.96 3.47 1.85
CA ASN A 490 -4.72 2.22 1.95
C ASN A 490 -5.63 2.06 0.70
N ASN A 491 -6.09 0.86 0.39
CA ASN A 491 -6.82 0.54 -0.85
C ASN A 491 -6.00 0.81 -2.13
N LEU A 492 -4.78 0.27 -2.19
CA LEU A 492 -3.89 0.42 -3.34
C LEU A 492 -4.44 -0.30 -4.57
N SER A 493 -4.29 0.31 -5.75
CA SER A 493 -4.31 -0.40 -7.02
C SER A 493 -3.05 -1.26 -7.16
N LYS A 494 -3.03 -2.21 -8.11
CA LYS A 494 -1.82 -2.98 -8.41
C LYS A 494 -0.68 -2.09 -8.90
N THR A 495 -0.99 -1.05 -9.66
CA THR A 495 -0.01 -0.08 -10.18
C THR A 495 0.60 0.74 -9.05
N GLU A 496 -0.22 1.21 -8.10
CA GLU A 496 0.26 1.91 -6.90
C GLU A 496 1.14 1.01 -6.03
N ALA A 497 0.71 -0.22 -5.80
CA ALA A 497 1.49 -1.19 -5.05
C ALA A 497 2.82 -1.52 -5.73
N TYR A 498 2.85 -1.60 -7.07
CA TYR A 498 4.08 -1.81 -7.83
C TYR A 498 5.02 -0.59 -7.74
N ALA A 499 4.50 0.63 -7.87
CA ALA A 499 5.27 1.85 -7.66
C ALA A 499 5.88 1.90 -6.26
N TYR A 500 5.10 1.52 -5.24
CA TYR A 500 5.58 1.43 -3.87
C TYR A 500 6.65 0.34 -3.69
N LEU A 501 6.51 -0.81 -4.36
CA LEU A 501 7.52 -1.87 -4.36
C LEU A 501 8.83 -1.38 -5.00
N CYS A 502 8.77 -0.67 -6.13
CA CYS A 502 9.95 -0.09 -6.78
C CYS A 502 10.72 0.82 -5.82
N GLN A 503 10.02 1.70 -5.11
CA GLN A 503 10.63 2.55 -4.08
C GLN A 503 11.21 1.71 -2.93
N THR A 504 10.45 0.75 -2.41
CA THR A 504 10.89 -0.10 -1.29
C THR A 504 12.15 -0.88 -1.62
N VAL A 505 12.24 -1.48 -2.80
CA VAL A 505 13.39 -2.28 -3.22
C VAL A 505 14.62 -1.40 -3.46
N ASN A 506 14.45 -0.28 -4.17
CA ASN A 506 15.58 0.55 -4.58
C ASN A 506 15.99 1.60 -3.53
N SER A 507 15.05 2.18 -2.78
CA SER A 507 15.32 3.19 -1.75
C SER A 507 15.25 2.64 -0.33
N GLY A 508 14.58 1.50 -0.11
CA GLY A 508 14.32 0.90 1.21
C GLY A 508 15.47 0.11 1.83
N GLY A 509 16.67 0.17 1.25
CA GLY A 509 17.87 -0.45 1.82
C GLY A 509 18.28 -1.80 1.24
N TYR A 510 17.46 -2.51 0.48
CA TYR A 510 17.80 -3.82 -0.09
C TYR A 510 18.89 -3.67 -1.17
N THR A 511 18.62 -2.89 -2.19
CA THR A 511 19.56 -2.56 -3.27
C THR A 511 20.83 -1.91 -2.74
N SER A 512 20.73 -0.94 -1.83
CA SER A 512 21.88 -0.25 -1.24
C SER A 512 22.77 -1.20 -0.41
N ARG A 513 22.20 -2.17 0.29
CA ARG A 513 22.96 -3.15 1.06
C ARG A 513 23.72 -4.13 0.18
N VAL A 514 23.09 -4.62 -0.91
CA VAL A 514 23.80 -5.44 -1.89
C VAL A 514 24.93 -4.65 -2.54
N ASN A 515 24.72 -3.39 -2.96
CA ASN A 515 25.76 -2.51 -3.47
C ASN A 515 26.90 -2.34 -2.45
N LYS A 516 26.54 -2.06 -1.19
CA LYS A 516 27.52 -1.91 -0.11
C LYS A 516 28.40 -3.14 0.05
N PHE A 517 27.78 -4.32 0.07
CA PHE A 517 28.51 -5.59 0.13
C PHE A 517 29.47 -5.76 -1.06
N MET A 518 28.99 -5.52 -2.31
CA MET A 518 29.81 -5.64 -3.52
C MET A 518 31.00 -4.69 -3.51
N ILE A 519 30.77 -3.41 -3.23
CA ILE A 519 31.79 -2.37 -3.28
C ILE A 519 32.80 -2.57 -2.15
N SER A 520 32.36 -2.78 -0.91
CA SER A 520 33.26 -2.94 0.24
C SER A 520 34.19 -4.15 0.11
N ASN A 521 33.76 -5.19 -0.58
CA ASN A 521 34.52 -6.41 -0.81
C ASN A 521 35.21 -6.47 -2.18
N ASN A 522 35.11 -5.39 -3.00
CA ASN A 522 35.65 -5.33 -4.37
C ASN A 522 35.15 -6.50 -5.25
N VAL A 523 33.84 -6.77 -5.21
CA VAL A 523 33.21 -7.87 -5.91
C VAL A 523 32.51 -7.35 -7.16
N LYS A 524 32.90 -7.85 -8.32
CA LYS A 524 32.22 -7.59 -9.61
C LYS A 524 31.03 -8.52 -9.73
N CYS A 525 29.91 -7.98 -10.18
CA CYS A 525 28.72 -8.74 -10.54
C CYS A 525 28.13 -8.24 -11.86
N ASN A 526 27.38 -9.10 -12.54
CA ASN A 526 26.49 -8.68 -13.64
C ASN A 526 25.09 -8.33 -13.08
N GLN A 527 24.14 -7.90 -13.92
CA GLN A 527 22.82 -7.50 -13.47
C GLN A 527 22.03 -8.66 -12.87
N GLN A 528 22.02 -9.82 -13.51
CA GLN A 528 21.27 -11.00 -13.03
C GLN A 528 21.77 -11.50 -11.66
N GLN A 529 23.09 -11.49 -11.43
CA GLN A 529 23.67 -11.83 -10.13
C GLN A 529 23.26 -10.83 -9.05
N PHE A 530 23.25 -9.55 -9.38
CA PHE A 530 22.80 -8.50 -8.49
C PHE A 530 21.32 -8.65 -8.14
N ASP A 531 20.47 -8.87 -9.15
CA ASP A 531 19.02 -9.05 -9.01
C ASP A 531 18.67 -10.25 -8.12
N ALA A 532 19.33 -11.38 -8.33
CA ALA A 532 19.15 -12.56 -7.50
C ALA A 532 19.42 -12.28 -6.01
N LEU A 533 20.49 -11.52 -5.72
CA LEU A 533 20.82 -11.14 -4.35
C LEU A 533 19.85 -10.12 -3.76
N VAL A 534 19.32 -9.19 -4.57
CA VAL A 534 18.27 -8.28 -4.14
C VAL A 534 16.99 -9.05 -3.81
N CYS A 535 16.56 -10.01 -4.65
CA CYS A 535 15.42 -10.87 -4.38
C CYS A 535 15.59 -11.67 -3.08
N PHE A 536 16.75 -12.25 -2.90
CA PHE A 536 17.11 -12.98 -1.68
C PHE A 536 17.04 -12.09 -0.43
N THR A 537 17.68 -10.93 -0.46
CA THR A 537 17.69 -10.02 0.70
C THR A 537 16.31 -9.41 0.97
N TYR A 538 15.48 -9.21 -0.05
CA TYR A 538 14.10 -8.77 0.14
C TYR A 538 13.29 -9.79 0.97
N ASN A 539 13.48 -11.08 0.73
CA ASN A 539 12.78 -12.16 1.44
C ASN A 539 13.40 -12.47 2.83
N VAL A 540 14.73 -12.49 2.92
CA VAL A 540 15.45 -12.94 4.13
C VAL A 540 15.75 -11.77 5.07
N GLY A 541 15.83 -10.56 4.54
CA GLY A 541 16.17 -9.32 5.25
C GLY A 541 17.39 -8.63 4.65
N ALA A 542 17.35 -7.30 4.60
CA ALA A 542 18.35 -6.46 3.92
C ALA A 542 19.79 -6.68 4.43
N TYR A 543 19.97 -7.14 5.67
CA TYR A 543 21.27 -7.37 6.30
C TYR A 543 21.77 -8.82 6.20
N ALA A 544 21.11 -9.69 5.44
CA ALA A 544 21.44 -11.11 5.39
C ALA A 544 22.90 -11.36 4.99
N LEU A 545 23.40 -10.66 3.97
CA LEU A 545 24.79 -10.80 3.50
C LEU A 545 25.83 -10.26 4.50
N ASP A 546 25.46 -9.30 5.35
CA ASP A 546 26.35 -8.71 6.36
C ASP A 546 26.42 -9.58 7.62
N ASN A 547 25.32 -10.26 7.97
CA ASN A 547 25.15 -10.95 9.24
C ASN A 547 25.45 -12.45 9.19
N ASP A 548 25.49 -13.04 7.98
CA ASP A 548 25.76 -14.47 7.79
C ASP A 548 27.08 -14.70 7.05
N SER A 549 28.07 -15.25 7.79
CA SER A 549 29.40 -15.51 7.24
C SER A 549 29.41 -16.60 6.17
N ASP A 550 28.49 -17.58 6.22
CA ASP A 550 28.42 -18.65 5.22
C ASP A 550 27.92 -18.12 3.88
N LEU A 551 26.99 -17.14 3.90
CA LEU A 551 26.54 -16.44 2.69
C LEU A 551 27.66 -15.57 2.11
N SER A 552 28.28 -14.73 2.95
CA SER A 552 29.36 -13.84 2.51
C SER A 552 30.57 -14.64 2.03
N ASP A 553 31.01 -15.67 2.72
CA ASP A 553 32.14 -16.54 2.31
C ASP A 553 31.84 -17.26 0.97
N THR A 554 30.59 -17.66 0.73
CA THR A 554 30.17 -18.24 -0.55
C THR A 554 30.38 -17.25 -1.71
N LEU A 555 29.94 -16.01 -1.54
CA LEU A 555 30.05 -14.98 -2.59
C LEU A 555 31.49 -14.50 -2.77
N LEU A 556 32.26 -14.44 -1.67
CA LEU A 556 33.64 -14.00 -1.69
C LEU A 556 34.61 -15.11 -2.11
N ASN A 557 34.17 -16.37 -2.09
CA ASN A 557 35.00 -17.57 -2.38
C ASN A 557 36.34 -17.57 -1.64
N THR A 558 36.34 -17.11 -0.38
CA THR A 558 37.58 -17.05 0.45
C THR A 558 37.28 -17.07 1.94
N ALA A 559 38.15 -17.76 2.68
CA ALA A 559 38.32 -17.56 4.12
C ALA A 559 38.80 -16.11 4.40
N TYR A 560 38.46 -15.60 5.59
CA TYR A 560 38.83 -14.29 6.14
C TYR A 560 40.18 -13.74 5.65
N GLN A 561 40.19 -12.53 5.09
CA GLN A 561 41.41 -11.78 4.77
C GLN A 561 41.56 -10.62 5.79
N PRO A 562 42.77 -10.40 6.34
CA PRO A 562 43.00 -9.30 7.26
C PRO A 562 42.81 -7.94 6.55
N ALA A 563 42.37 -6.92 7.31
CA ALA A 563 42.21 -5.57 6.80
C ALA A 563 43.51 -5.06 6.16
N LEU A 564 43.44 -4.62 4.91
CA LEU A 564 44.55 -4.06 4.16
C LEU A 564 44.87 -2.65 4.67
N LYS A 565 46.16 -2.32 4.76
CA LYS A 565 46.62 -0.96 5.12
C LYS A 565 46.76 -0.09 3.87
N PRO A 566 46.43 1.20 3.95
CA PRO A 566 46.69 2.14 2.83
C PRO A 566 48.18 2.15 2.45
N SER A 567 48.42 2.15 1.16
CA SER A 567 49.78 2.29 0.59
C SER A 567 49.70 3.16 -0.69
N ALA A 568 50.82 3.64 -1.19
CA ALA A 568 50.87 4.40 -2.43
C ALA A 568 50.21 3.61 -3.58
N ASN A 569 49.30 4.27 -4.28
CA ASN A 569 48.54 3.73 -5.41
C ASN A 569 47.56 2.58 -5.05
N ALA A 570 47.35 2.28 -3.75
CA ALA A 570 46.31 1.34 -3.36
C ALA A 570 44.92 1.89 -3.77
N GLN A 571 44.04 1.00 -4.24
CA GLN A 571 42.66 1.36 -4.49
C GLN A 571 41.90 1.42 -3.18
N GLY A 572 41.01 2.39 -3.06
CA GLY A 572 40.16 2.58 -1.91
C GLY A 572 38.74 2.96 -2.33
N TYR A 573 37.84 2.97 -1.35
CA TYR A 573 36.47 3.42 -1.50
C TYR A 573 36.03 4.25 -0.29
N VAL A 574 35.06 5.13 -0.51
CA VAL A 574 34.45 5.95 0.54
C VAL A 574 33.47 5.08 1.34
N SER A 575 33.69 4.95 2.65
CA SER A 575 32.91 4.09 3.55
C SER A 575 31.83 4.84 4.35
N GLY A 576 31.48 6.05 3.94
CA GLY A 576 30.41 6.86 4.52
C GLY A 576 29.62 7.59 3.45
N ASP A 577 28.41 8.01 3.77
CA ASP A 577 27.57 8.80 2.86
C ASP A 577 27.85 10.30 3.05
N SER A 578 27.74 11.07 1.96
CA SER A 578 27.92 12.53 1.94
C SER A 578 29.27 12.99 2.51
N VAL A 579 30.36 12.29 2.17
CA VAL A 579 31.70 12.56 2.68
C VAL A 579 32.38 13.68 1.88
N ASN A 580 32.85 14.69 2.57
CA ASN A 580 33.55 15.81 1.95
C ASN A 580 35.00 15.43 1.57
N LEU A 581 35.37 15.57 0.30
CA LEU A 581 36.73 15.69 -0.14
C LEU A 581 37.19 17.14 0.01
N ARG A 582 38.31 17.39 0.71
CA ARG A 582 38.76 18.75 1.00
C ARG A 582 40.09 19.09 0.34
N SER A 583 40.34 20.38 0.13
CA SER A 583 41.58 20.86 -0.47
C SER A 583 42.82 20.73 0.42
N GLY A 584 42.63 20.41 1.72
CA GLY A 584 43.70 20.17 2.69
C GLY A 584 43.26 19.31 3.84
N ALA A 585 44.19 18.84 4.64
CA ALA A 585 44.03 17.86 5.71
C ALA A 585 43.40 18.45 7.00
N SER A 586 42.24 19.09 6.92
CA SER A 586 41.48 19.62 8.06
C SER A 586 40.06 20.01 7.61
N THR A 587 39.13 20.04 8.55
CA THR A 587 37.74 20.52 8.32
C THR A 587 37.68 22.02 7.98
N SER A 588 38.71 22.80 8.23
CA SER A 588 38.82 24.23 7.89
C SER A 588 39.07 24.49 6.39
N TYR A 589 39.52 23.49 5.65
CA TYR A 589 39.76 23.64 4.20
C TYR A 589 38.45 23.50 3.40
N SER A 590 38.42 24.14 2.24
CA SER A 590 37.28 24.13 1.34
C SER A 590 36.95 22.71 0.86
N VAL A 591 35.67 22.44 0.66
CA VAL A 591 35.19 21.21 0.03
C VAL A 591 35.47 21.29 -1.46
N VAL A 592 36.12 20.26 -1.99
CA VAL A 592 36.46 20.09 -3.42
C VAL A 592 35.38 19.28 -4.12
N SER A 593 34.90 18.24 -3.45
CA SER A 593 33.84 17.36 -3.93
C SER A 593 33.06 16.76 -2.74
N LEU A 594 31.79 16.45 -2.94
CA LEU A 594 30.98 15.65 -2.05
C LEU A 594 30.95 14.23 -2.61
N MET A 595 31.29 13.23 -1.81
CA MET A 595 31.42 11.85 -2.24
C MET A 595 30.37 10.98 -1.56
N SER A 596 29.68 10.14 -2.34
CA SER A 596 28.75 9.13 -1.84
C SER A 596 29.49 7.88 -1.37
N TYR A 597 28.82 7.05 -0.56
CA TYR A 597 29.34 5.72 -0.20
C TYR A 597 29.71 4.95 -1.49
N GLY A 598 30.84 4.26 -1.44
CA GLY A 598 31.32 3.46 -2.57
C GLY A 598 32.07 4.24 -3.65
N THR A 599 32.14 5.58 -3.59
CA THR A 599 33.01 6.36 -4.50
C THR A 599 34.44 5.80 -4.44
N THR A 600 34.96 5.32 -5.56
CA THR A 600 36.28 4.73 -5.65
C THR A 600 37.36 5.77 -5.85
N PHE A 601 38.52 5.55 -5.26
CA PHE A 601 39.67 6.45 -5.37
C PHE A 601 40.98 5.67 -5.26
N THR A 602 42.08 6.37 -5.53
CA THR A 602 43.42 5.86 -5.34
C THR A 602 44.10 6.64 -4.21
N PHE A 603 44.69 5.95 -3.21
CA PHE A 603 45.55 6.58 -2.22
C PHE A 603 46.81 7.12 -2.92
N VAL A 604 47.11 8.41 -2.72
CA VAL A 604 48.29 9.01 -3.37
C VAL A 604 49.59 8.43 -2.84
N ASP A 605 49.70 8.28 -1.52
CA ASP A 605 50.90 7.75 -0.87
C ASP A 605 50.59 6.83 0.36
N GLY A 606 49.32 6.75 0.78
CA GLY A 606 48.91 5.95 1.95
C GLY A 606 49.31 6.52 3.29
N SER A 607 49.89 7.73 3.35
CA SER A 607 50.31 8.39 4.58
C SER A 607 49.19 9.19 5.21
N LEU A 608 49.14 9.23 6.54
CA LEU A 608 48.21 10.12 7.27
C LEU A 608 48.78 11.53 7.33
N TYR A 609 48.00 12.49 6.96
CA TYR A 609 48.24 13.91 7.10
C TYR A 609 47.43 14.42 8.29
N ASN A 610 48.09 15.24 9.11
CA ASN A 610 47.44 15.80 10.31
C ASN A 610 46.72 14.71 11.14
N ASP A 611 47.37 13.54 11.26
CA ASP A 611 47.02 12.34 12.00
C ASP A 611 45.71 11.61 11.57
N ASN A 612 44.84 12.27 10.79
CA ASN A 612 43.51 11.73 10.50
C ASN A 612 43.06 11.89 9.05
N TRP A 613 43.94 12.25 8.13
CA TRP A 613 43.54 12.52 6.74
C TRP A 613 44.42 11.76 5.75
N TYR A 614 43.78 11.10 4.78
CA TYR A 614 44.49 10.55 3.63
C TYR A 614 44.39 11.47 2.43
N LYS A 615 45.48 11.59 1.66
CA LYS A 615 45.47 12.23 0.36
C LYS A 615 45.05 11.20 -0.68
N ILE A 616 43.98 11.50 -1.42
CA ILE A 616 43.39 10.60 -2.41
C ILE A 616 43.24 11.27 -3.76
N LYS A 617 43.08 10.46 -4.79
CA LYS A 617 42.82 10.89 -6.17
C LYS A 617 41.58 10.14 -6.69
N LEU A 618 40.55 10.87 -7.12
CA LEU A 618 39.36 10.33 -7.75
C LEU A 618 39.63 9.88 -9.19
N SER A 619 38.72 9.14 -9.81
CA SER A 619 38.81 8.63 -11.17
C SER A 619 38.85 9.73 -12.22
N ASP A 620 38.23 10.87 -11.98
CA ASP A 620 38.25 12.08 -12.83
C ASP A 620 39.56 12.87 -12.74
N GLY A 621 40.48 12.42 -11.87
CA GLY A 621 41.76 13.08 -11.60
C GLY A 621 41.75 14.10 -10.47
N THR A 622 40.61 14.40 -9.87
CA THR A 622 40.46 15.29 -8.70
C THR A 622 41.29 14.78 -7.54
N VAL A 623 42.10 15.64 -6.95
CA VAL A 623 42.96 15.30 -5.79
C VAL A 623 42.49 16.09 -4.57
N GLY A 624 42.40 15.45 -3.45
CA GLY A 624 42.01 16.09 -2.19
C GLY A 624 42.33 15.21 -0.97
N TYR A 625 41.77 15.61 0.19
CA TYR A 625 41.95 14.93 1.45
C TYR A 625 40.64 14.43 2.00
N ILE A 626 40.61 13.15 2.38
CA ILE A 626 39.48 12.48 3.01
C ILE A 626 39.86 12.15 4.47
N TYR A 627 38.87 12.24 5.38
CA TYR A 627 39.07 11.82 6.77
C TYR A 627 39.21 10.29 6.84
N SER A 628 40.14 9.80 7.65
CA SER A 628 40.58 8.39 7.67
C SER A 628 39.47 7.39 7.93
N ASP A 629 38.50 7.74 8.79
CA ASP A 629 37.39 6.87 9.13
C ASP A 629 36.43 6.59 7.95
N TYR A 630 36.50 7.43 6.91
CA TYR A 630 35.72 7.28 5.68
C TYR A 630 36.51 6.76 4.50
N ALA A 631 37.77 6.38 4.70
CA ALA A 631 38.69 5.91 3.65
C ALA A 631 39.07 4.45 3.85
N SER A 632 38.42 3.54 3.17
CA SER A 632 38.70 2.11 3.25
C SER A 632 39.55 1.63 2.07
N VAL A 633 40.50 0.70 2.30
CA VAL A 633 41.29 0.06 1.25
C VAL A 633 40.46 -1.05 0.61
N MET A 634 40.43 -1.09 -0.71
CA MET A 634 39.74 -2.17 -1.44
C MET A 634 40.53 -3.49 -1.33
N SER A 635 39.82 -4.58 -1.08
CA SER A 635 40.39 -5.94 -1.16
C SER A 635 40.77 -6.29 -2.62
N ALA A 636 41.43 -7.44 -2.83
CA ALA A 636 41.66 -7.94 -4.18
C ALA A 636 40.35 -8.09 -4.95
N SER A 637 40.35 -7.70 -6.25
CA SER A 637 39.16 -7.80 -7.08
C SER A 637 38.67 -9.24 -7.22
N ARG A 638 37.38 -9.44 -7.05
CA ARG A 638 36.68 -10.74 -7.17
C ARG A 638 35.55 -10.62 -8.19
N SER A 639 35.03 -11.75 -8.66
CA SER A 639 33.83 -11.79 -9.51
C SER A 639 32.88 -12.86 -9.03
N LEU A 640 31.59 -12.57 -9.01
CA LEU A 640 30.54 -13.56 -8.75
C LEU A 640 30.47 -14.65 -9.81
N ASP A 641 31.08 -14.47 -10.99
CA ASP A 641 31.20 -15.53 -12.00
C ASP A 641 31.97 -16.76 -11.51
N ASN A 642 32.77 -16.60 -10.44
CA ASN A 642 33.55 -17.66 -9.83
C ASN A 642 32.82 -18.40 -8.68
N VAL A 643 31.59 -18.03 -8.36
CA VAL A 643 30.79 -18.66 -7.32
C VAL A 643 30.37 -20.07 -7.79
N SER A 644 30.63 -21.08 -6.98
CA SER A 644 30.24 -22.44 -7.33
C SER A 644 28.77 -22.69 -7.04
N GLN A 645 28.05 -23.35 -7.97
CA GLN A 645 26.65 -23.68 -7.80
C GLN A 645 26.39 -24.53 -6.54
N SER A 646 27.30 -25.48 -6.23
CA SER A 646 27.15 -26.32 -5.05
C SER A 646 27.32 -25.56 -3.74
N ALA A 647 28.22 -24.57 -3.69
CA ALA A 647 28.39 -23.71 -2.50
C ALA A 647 27.18 -22.77 -2.34
N TYR A 648 26.71 -22.18 -3.45
CA TYR A 648 25.51 -21.34 -3.46
C TYR A 648 24.30 -22.13 -2.96
N ALA A 649 24.01 -23.28 -3.56
CA ALA A 649 22.88 -24.12 -3.17
C ALA A 649 22.98 -24.55 -1.70
N LYS A 650 24.17 -24.94 -1.22
CA LYS A 650 24.36 -25.35 0.17
C LYS A 650 23.97 -24.26 1.17
N ASN A 651 24.39 -23.01 0.93
CA ASN A 651 24.29 -21.95 1.92
C ASN A 651 23.04 -21.07 1.71
N PHE A 652 22.68 -20.73 0.46
CA PHE A 652 21.49 -19.92 0.17
C PHE A 652 20.19 -20.72 0.33
N PHE A 653 20.19 -22.01 -0.08
CA PHE A 653 18.99 -22.83 0.08
C PHE A 653 18.70 -23.22 1.54
N ALA A 654 19.66 -23.03 2.46
CA ALA A 654 19.41 -23.19 3.90
C ALA A 654 18.29 -22.25 4.41
N TYR A 655 18.01 -21.16 3.67
CA TYR A 655 16.93 -20.20 3.98
C TYR A 655 15.54 -20.60 3.45
N HIS A 656 15.27 -21.88 3.36
CA HIS A 656 13.95 -22.44 3.02
C HIS A 656 13.14 -22.90 4.24
N HIS A 657 13.67 -22.72 5.46
CA HIS A 657 13.00 -23.08 6.70
C HIS A 657 12.33 -21.86 7.35
N ALA A 658 11.13 -22.09 7.88
CA ALA A 658 10.46 -21.13 8.74
C ALA A 658 9.91 -21.89 9.97
N ALA A 659 10.06 -21.33 11.17
CA ALA A 659 9.69 -21.95 12.45
C ALA A 659 10.28 -23.36 12.68
N GLY A 660 11.38 -23.74 12.00
CA GLY A 660 12.03 -25.04 12.07
C GLY A 660 11.57 -26.07 11.05
N ASP A 661 10.57 -25.74 10.24
CA ASP A 661 10.06 -26.62 9.18
C ASP A 661 10.53 -26.19 7.79
N CYS A 662 10.65 -27.15 6.89
CA CYS A 662 10.93 -26.91 5.48
C CYS A 662 9.64 -26.46 4.77
N TYR A 663 9.72 -25.29 4.09
CA TYR A 663 8.63 -24.76 3.26
C TYR A 663 9.02 -24.88 1.79
N GLU A 664 8.30 -25.72 1.05
CA GLU A 664 8.54 -25.95 -0.36
C GLU A 664 8.50 -24.66 -1.19
N GLY A 665 7.58 -23.74 -0.88
CA GLY A 665 7.47 -22.46 -1.58
C GLY A 665 8.71 -21.56 -1.38
N LEU A 666 9.33 -21.58 -0.19
CA LEU A 666 10.60 -20.88 0.05
C LEU A 666 11.76 -21.58 -0.67
N LEU A 667 11.74 -22.91 -0.73
CA LEU A 667 12.74 -23.66 -1.46
C LEU A 667 12.67 -23.36 -2.96
N TYR A 668 11.48 -23.36 -3.56
CA TYR A 668 11.30 -23.02 -4.98
C TYR A 668 11.77 -21.60 -5.28
N ARG A 669 11.52 -20.64 -4.38
CA ARG A 669 12.07 -19.30 -4.51
C ARG A 669 13.60 -19.29 -4.49
N ARG A 670 14.26 -20.11 -3.65
CA ARG A 670 15.73 -20.24 -3.65
C ARG A 670 16.26 -20.84 -4.94
N VAL A 671 15.49 -21.76 -5.55
CA VAL A 671 15.83 -22.32 -6.87
C VAL A 671 15.75 -21.25 -7.94
N ASP A 672 14.62 -20.51 -8.03
CA ASP A 672 14.46 -19.40 -8.98
C ASP A 672 15.57 -18.36 -8.82
N GLU A 673 15.93 -17.98 -7.59
CA GLU A 673 17.04 -17.04 -7.32
C GLU A 673 18.39 -17.59 -7.81
N ALA A 674 18.64 -18.89 -7.70
CA ALA A 674 19.84 -19.51 -8.26
C ALA A 674 19.78 -19.57 -9.79
N GLU A 675 18.62 -19.82 -10.38
CA GLU A 675 18.41 -19.80 -11.84
C GLU A 675 18.66 -18.41 -12.41
N ILE A 676 18.19 -17.36 -11.75
CA ILE A 676 18.54 -15.97 -12.11
C ILE A 676 20.06 -15.76 -11.99
N PHE A 677 20.64 -16.11 -10.84
CA PHE A 677 22.05 -15.84 -10.53
C PHE A 677 22.99 -16.46 -11.55
N PHE A 678 22.77 -17.72 -11.94
CA PHE A 678 23.70 -18.48 -12.81
C PHE A 678 23.31 -18.41 -14.28
N TYR A 679 22.03 -18.24 -14.62
CA TYR A 679 21.53 -18.40 -15.99
C TYR A 679 20.72 -17.20 -16.50
N GLY A 680 20.34 -16.24 -15.65
CA GLY A 680 19.48 -15.11 -16.03
C GLY A 680 18.06 -15.52 -16.34
N ASP A 681 17.57 -16.60 -15.73
CA ASP A 681 16.21 -17.09 -15.92
C ASP A 681 15.27 -16.48 -14.88
N TYR A 682 14.49 -15.48 -15.27
CA TYR A 682 13.55 -14.74 -14.40
C TYR A 682 12.15 -15.38 -14.35
N ILE A 683 12.02 -16.64 -14.75
CA ILE A 683 10.73 -17.37 -14.73
C ILE A 683 10.51 -17.94 -13.33
N ARG A 684 9.29 -17.81 -12.80
CA ARG A 684 8.89 -18.39 -11.52
C ARG A 684 8.45 -19.84 -11.69
N ASP A 685 9.39 -20.74 -11.82
CA ASP A 685 9.15 -22.19 -11.99
C ASP A 685 10.17 -23.08 -11.24
N GLY A 686 10.76 -22.58 -10.16
CA GLY A 686 11.75 -23.27 -9.35
C GLY A 686 11.31 -24.67 -8.85
N TYR A 687 10.01 -24.98 -8.90
CA TYR A 687 9.49 -26.34 -8.65
C TYR A 687 9.95 -27.35 -9.72
N GLU A 688 10.28 -26.91 -10.93
CA GLU A 688 10.81 -27.75 -12.00
C GLU A 688 12.30 -28.04 -11.83
N ASN A 689 13.05 -27.14 -11.16
CA ASN A 689 14.51 -27.21 -10.97
C ASN A 689 15.24 -27.59 -12.26
N LYS A 690 15.00 -26.84 -13.34
CA LYS A 690 15.48 -27.10 -14.70
C LYS A 690 16.98 -27.37 -14.79
N TYR A 691 17.75 -26.69 -13.96
CA TYR A 691 19.21 -26.75 -13.98
C TYR A 691 19.78 -27.74 -12.96
N GLY A 692 18.94 -28.49 -12.24
CA GLY A 692 19.34 -29.61 -11.39
C GLY A 692 20.12 -29.23 -10.16
N PHE A 693 19.77 -28.16 -9.47
CA PHE A 693 20.37 -27.80 -8.18
C PHE A 693 20.12 -28.89 -7.14
N SER A 694 21.18 -29.28 -6.41
CA SER A 694 21.07 -30.25 -5.33
C SER A 694 20.63 -29.58 -4.03
N TYR A 695 19.53 -30.02 -3.47
CA TYR A 695 19.05 -29.60 -2.15
C TYR A 695 18.43 -30.77 -1.37
N THR A 696 18.36 -30.63 -0.05
CA THR A 696 17.64 -31.55 0.82
C THR A 696 16.60 -30.78 1.62
N CYS A 697 15.33 -31.14 1.45
CA CYS A 697 14.24 -30.65 2.29
C CYS A 697 13.86 -31.82 3.24
N ALA A 698 14.41 -31.80 4.45
CA ALA A 698 14.04 -32.79 5.47
C ALA A 698 12.82 -32.27 6.24
N ARG A 699 11.66 -32.90 6.04
CA ARG A 699 10.48 -32.63 6.91
C ARG A 699 10.82 -33.06 8.33
N ASN A 700 10.54 -32.20 9.31
CA ASN A 700 10.63 -32.57 10.72
C ASN A 700 9.49 -33.57 11.02
N PRO A 701 9.79 -34.81 11.43
CA PRO A 701 8.74 -35.85 11.65
C PRO A 701 7.84 -35.58 12.86
N SER A 702 7.99 -34.45 13.56
CA SER A 702 7.21 -34.13 14.77
C SER A 702 5.89 -33.43 14.49
N PHE A 703 5.59 -32.98 13.26
CA PHE A 703 4.28 -32.47 12.88
C PHE A 703 3.62 -33.42 11.91
N GLY A 704 2.83 -34.33 12.48
CA GLY A 704 1.98 -35.18 11.71
C GLY A 704 0.84 -34.37 11.06
N LEU A 705 0.83 -34.31 9.77
CA LEU A 705 -0.36 -34.29 8.89
C LEU A 705 -0.06 -35.13 7.69
#